data_42586af20be67fcde41309ed47797e60
#
_entry.id   42586af20be67fcde41309ed47797e60
#
_cell.length_a   1.000
_cell.length_b   1.000
_cell.length_c   1.000
_cell.angle_alpha   90.00
_cell.angle_beta   90.00
_cell.angle_gamma   90.00
#
_symmetry.space_group_name_H-M   'P 1'
#
loop_
_entity.id
_entity.type
_entity.pdbx_description
1 polymer ?
#
loop_
_entity_poly.entity_id
_entity_poly.type
_entity_poly.pdbx_seq_one_letter_code
_entity_poly.pdbx_strand_id
1 'polypeptide(L)'
;MINKRWIVWIAAAAVFGAALAAGCQRPVQTGGLAAADASAKVYVAPGEKDEFYMFASGGFSGNVSIYGLPSGRLFAQVPVFSQYAEKGYGYSEQTKALLNTSYGFVPWDDAHHPKVSQTDGVPDGRWLFINGNNTPRIARLDLTTMETAEIIEIPNSAGNHASPFVTPNSEYVVGATRFSVPTPQKDVSIATAKENFAGLLSFIKVGAQGTMSLAFQIRMPGYSYDLAHAGKGPSAGWAFFTTYNTEQAFSLLERGASQRDKDFIAAVNWKRAEECVAQGLGVRTPASYAHNWVDDRAIAVSEMKTDSIILEPKQCTNMVFFLPTPKSPHGADVDPTGEFIVAGGKLATVLPVHSFSKMQQAIASKAFDGDANGIPILKYDATIAGEVPEPGLGPLHTEFDGKGYGYTSVFISSEIVKWSLKDFKVVDRIPTYYSIGHLMIPGGDSAKPFGKYVVALNKITKDRYLPTGPELTQSAQLYAIDGEKMRLLLDFPTVGEPHYAQAIPASLIVDKQKKFFALAENRDPMATKSEKEAKVVRKGSEVHVYMTSIRSHFSPDNIEGVQVGDTVYFHLTNLEQDWDVPHGFAITGARNSELLVMPGQTRTLVWQPERVGVFPFYCTDFCSALHQEMQGYVRVSPKGSQVKLTWNAPGTAIGAN
;
A
#
# COMPACT_ATOMS: atom_id res chain seq x y z
N MET A 1 35.76 -29.35 -71.70
CA MET A 1 34.71 -28.38 -72.05
C MET A 1 33.74 -28.29 -70.81
N ILE A 2 33.92 -27.28 -69.96
CA ILE A 2 33.07 -27.07 -68.80
C ILE A 2 31.80 -26.42 -69.32
N ASN A 3 30.67 -27.05 -69.00
CA ASN A 3 29.37 -26.71 -69.54
C ASN A 3 28.91 -25.35 -68.98
N LYS A 4 28.63 -24.36 -69.84
CA LYS A 4 28.25 -22.98 -69.50
C LYS A 4 27.04 -22.90 -68.51
N ARG A 5 26.25 -23.96 -68.44
CA ARG A 5 25.11 -24.03 -67.46
C ARG A 5 25.59 -24.15 -66.03
N TRP A 6 26.72 -24.72 -65.71
CA TRP A 6 27.25 -24.82 -64.34
C TRP A 6 27.81 -23.49 -63.83
N ILE A 7 28.38 -22.68 -64.72
CA ILE A 7 28.90 -21.36 -64.35
C ILE A 7 27.74 -20.40 -63.90
N VAL A 8 26.59 -20.51 -64.55
CA VAL A 8 25.39 -19.66 -64.15
C VAL A 8 24.87 -20.10 -62.81
N TRP A 9 24.85 -21.37 -62.45
CA TRP A 9 24.40 -21.86 -61.17
C TRP A 9 25.35 -21.50 -60.01
N ILE A 10 26.66 -21.54 -60.26
CA ILE A 10 27.66 -21.15 -59.27
C ILE A 10 27.60 -19.62 -59.02
N ALA A 11 27.41 -18.82 -60.06
CA ALA A 11 27.25 -17.38 -59.93
C ALA A 11 25.93 -17.02 -59.22
N ALA A 12 24.84 -17.72 -59.52
CA ALA A 12 23.56 -17.50 -58.82
C ALA A 12 23.63 -17.91 -57.36
N ALA A 13 24.29 -19.01 -57.02
CA ALA A 13 24.48 -19.43 -55.62
C ALA A 13 25.40 -18.48 -54.84
N ALA A 14 26.44 -17.94 -55.48
CA ALA A 14 27.30 -16.93 -54.84
C ALA A 14 26.60 -15.59 -54.61
N VAL A 15 25.73 -15.15 -55.51
CA VAL A 15 24.92 -13.93 -55.34
C VAL A 15 23.82 -14.14 -54.27
N PHE A 16 23.21 -15.31 -54.21
CA PHE A 16 22.23 -15.64 -53.17
C PHE A 16 22.89 -15.80 -51.79
N GLY A 17 24.09 -16.39 -51.72
CA GLY A 17 24.87 -16.49 -50.50
C GLY A 17 25.33 -15.11 -49.99
N ALA A 18 25.75 -14.21 -50.89
CA ALA A 18 26.10 -12.83 -50.52
C ALA A 18 24.88 -11.98 -50.12
N ALA A 19 23.72 -12.20 -50.75
CA ALA A 19 22.46 -11.52 -50.34
C ALA A 19 21.94 -12.02 -48.99
N LEU A 20 22.11 -13.33 -48.66
CA LEU A 20 21.76 -13.87 -47.36
C LEU A 20 22.74 -13.39 -46.25
N ALA A 21 24.04 -13.28 -46.57
CA ALA A 21 25.03 -12.74 -45.64
C ALA A 21 24.85 -11.22 -45.40
N ALA A 22 24.43 -10.47 -46.42
CA ALA A 22 24.09 -9.04 -46.28
C ALA A 22 22.75 -8.82 -45.56
N GLY A 23 21.78 -9.74 -45.71
CA GLY A 23 20.47 -9.68 -45.03
C GLY A 23 20.54 -10.07 -43.53
N CYS A 24 21.60 -10.76 -43.09
CA CYS A 24 21.84 -11.11 -41.69
C CYS A 24 22.70 -10.09 -40.93
N GLN A 25 23.26 -9.10 -41.59
CA GLN A 25 23.80 -7.93 -40.91
C GLN A 25 22.63 -6.96 -40.69
N ARG A 26 21.79 -7.26 -39.68
CA ARG A 26 21.10 -6.17 -39.01
C ARG A 26 22.21 -5.18 -38.61
N PRO A 27 22.08 -3.89 -38.96
CA PRO A 27 22.96 -2.91 -38.37
C PRO A 27 22.88 -3.15 -36.88
N VAL A 28 24.00 -3.52 -36.26
CA VAL A 28 24.15 -3.41 -34.83
C VAL A 28 23.84 -1.94 -34.58
N GLN A 29 22.60 -1.67 -34.19
CA GLN A 29 22.26 -0.35 -33.67
C GLN A 29 23.35 -0.04 -32.68
N THR A 30 23.95 1.10 -32.80
CA THR A 30 24.88 1.71 -31.86
C THR A 30 24.20 1.94 -30.50
N GLY A 31 23.49 0.94 -30.01
CA GLY A 31 22.87 0.90 -28.69
C GLY A 31 23.88 0.76 -27.55
N GLY A 32 25.13 0.41 -27.85
CA GLY A 32 26.15 0.18 -26.84
C GLY A 32 26.48 1.43 -26.02
N LEU A 33 26.58 2.61 -26.64
CA LEU A 33 26.83 3.87 -25.90
C LEU A 33 25.60 4.34 -25.14
N ALA A 34 24.40 4.22 -25.71
CA ALA A 34 23.16 4.57 -25.02
C ALA A 34 22.83 3.60 -23.86
N ALA A 35 23.11 2.31 -24.04
CA ALA A 35 22.95 1.31 -22.98
C ALA A 35 23.98 1.49 -21.85
N ALA A 36 25.23 1.79 -22.18
CA ALA A 36 26.28 2.07 -21.21
C ALA A 36 25.95 3.32 -20.35
N ASP A 37 25.39 4.36 -20.97
CA ASP A 37 24.96 5.57 -20.24
C ASP A 37 23.74 5.27 -19.35
N ALA A 38 22.77 4.48 -19.77
CA ALA A 38 21.64 4.05 -18.93
C ALA A 38 22.13 3.22 -17.74
N SER A 39 23.03 2.25 -17.97
CA SER A 39 23.62 1.44 -16.91
C SER A 39 24.40 2.29 -15.88
N ALA A 40 25.14 3.28 -16.34
CA ALA A 40 25.86 4.19 -15.43
C ALA A 40 24.91 5.03 -14.56
N LYS A 41 23.74 5.41 -15.08
CA LYS A 41 22.75 6.21 -14.34
C LYS A 41 21.98 5.42 -13.27
N VAL A 42 21.93 4.10 -13.39
CA VAL A 42 21.24 3.23 -12.42
C VAL A 42 22.21 2.48 -11.51
N TYR A 43 23.51 2.59 -11.77
CA TYR A 43 24.52 1.93 -10.96
C TYR A 43 24.66 2.61 -9.60
N VAL A 44 24.45 1.84 -8.55
CA VAL A 44 24.76 2.21 -7.17
C VAL A 44 25.84 1.25 -6.67
N ALA A 45 27.00 1.80 -6.30
CA ALA A 45 28.15 0.98 -5.92
C ALA A 45 27.85 0.13 -4.67
N PRO A 46 28.54 -1.02 -4.50
CA PRO A 46 28.45 -1.79 -3.25
C PRO A 46 28.78 -0.93 -2.03
N GLY A 47 27.93 -0.97 -1.01
CA GLY A 47 28.05 -0.14 0.19
C GLY A 47 27.42 1.24 0.09
N GLU A 48 27.09 1.70 -1.12
CA GLU A 48 26.38 2.96 -1.33
C GLU A 48 24.87 2.76 -1.26
N LYS A 49 24.16 3.86 -0.96
CA LYS A 49 22.69 3.88 -0.84
C LYS A 49 22.06 4.50 -2.08
N ASP A 50 20.89 4.02 -2.43
CA ASP A 50 20.07 4.65 -3.45
C ASP A 50 19.64 6.07 -3.05
N GLU A 51 19.35 6.91 -4.03
CA GLU A 51 18.94 8.30 -3.80
C GLU A 51 17.53 8.38 -3.20
N PHE A 52 16.63 7.50 -3.67
CA PHE A 52 15.24 7.43 -3.21
C PHE A 52 14.88 6.02 -2.79
N TYR A 53 13.94 5.92 -1.85
CA TYR A 53 13.25 4.68 -1.52
C TYR A 53 11.81 4.77 -2.01
N MET A 54 11.44 3.81 -2.84
CA MET A 54 10.11 3.65 -3.40
C MET A 54 9.35 2.60 -2.61
N PHE A 55 8.22 2.98 -2.06
CA PHE A 55 7.25 2.12 -1.38
C PHE A 55 6.17 1.75 -2.37
N ALA A 56 6.21 0.55 -2.90
CA ALA A 56 5.24 0.04 -3.86
C ALA A 56 4.23 -0.86 -3.17
N SER A 57 2.96 -0.65 -3.44
CA SER A 57 1.93 -1.60 -3.03
C SER A 57 2.08 -2.89 -3.81
N GLY A 58 1.86 -4.02 -3.14
CA GLY A 58 1.95 -5.34 -3.75
C GLY A 58 0.59 -5.90 -4.18
N GLY A 59 -0.48 -5.11 -4.14
CA GLY A 59 -1.82 -5.55 -4.51
C GLY A 59 -2.22 -6.81 -3.75
N PHE A 60 -2.47 -7.89 -4.48
CA PHE A 60 -2.89 -9.17 -3.91
C PHE A 60 -1.87 -9.85 -2.98
N SER A 61 -0.62 -9.40 -2.94
CA SER A 61 0.34 -9.91 -1.94
C SER A 61 0.05 -9.43 -0.52
N GLY A 62 -0.73 -8.36 -0.37
CA GLY A 62 -1.06 -7.76 0.92
C GLY A 62 0.08 -7.01 1.60
N ASN A 63 1.21 -6.80 0.91
CA ASN A 63 2.45 -6.24 1.45
C ASN A 63 2.82 -4.92 0.77
N VAL A 64 3.75 -4.20 1.36
CA VAL A 64 4.48 -3.09 0.75
C VAL A 64 5.91 -3.53 0.47
N SER A 65 6.35 -3.38 -0.78
CA SER A 65 7.72 -3.65 -1.18
C SER A 65 8.53 -2.36 -1.29
N ILE A 66 9.76 -2.39 -0.79
CA ILE A 66 10.64 -1.22 -0.75
C ILE A 66 11.77 -1.42 -1.76
N TYR A 67 11.81 -0.55 -2.77
CA TYR A 67 12.84 -0.57 -3.81
C TYR A 67 13.73 0.67 -3.71
N GLY A 68 15.01 0.49 -4.00
CA GLY A 68 15.92 1.61 -4.20
C GLY A 68 15.79 2.19 -5.61
N LEU A 69 15.85 3.49 -5.73
CA LEU A 69 15.96 4.18 -7.01
C LEU A 69 17.23 5.05 -7.01
N PRO A 70 18.06 4.96 -8.06
CA PRO A 70 17.75 4.41 -9.37
C PRO A 70 18.07 2.93 -9.59
N SER A 71 18.58 2.17 -8.60
CA SER A 71 19.08 0.81 -8.84
C SER A 71 18.00 -0.25 -9.12
N GLY A 72 16.74 -0.03 -8.71
CA GLY A 72 15.69 -1.04 -8.79
C GLY A 72 15.84 -2.19 -7.79
N ARG A 73 16.79 -2.12 -6.83
CA ARG A 73 17.03 -3.19 -5.85
C ARG A 73 15.85 -3.28 -4.88
N LEU A 74 15.35 -4.49 -4.65
CA LEU A 74 14.40 -4.78 -3.59
C LEU A 74 15.16 -4.84 -2.25
N PHE A 75 14.80 -3.98 -1.29
CA PHE A 75 15.40 -3.96 0.04
C PHE A 75 14.62 -4.75 1.06
N ALA A 76 13.30 -4.62 1.04
CA ALA A 76 12.45 -5.27 2.03
C ALA A 76 11.03 -5.45 1.52
N GLN A 77 10.32 -6.40 2.13
CA GLN A 77 8.88 -6.50 2.09
C GLN A 77 8.35 -6.25 3.50
N VAL A 78 7.43 -5.31 3.62
CA VAL A 78 6.75 -5.01 4.87
C VAL A 78 5.36 -5.62 4.80
N PRO A 79 5.05 -6.65 5.59
CA PRO A 79 3.73 -7.23 5.62
C PRO A 79 2.73 -6.26 6.26
N VAL A 80 1.54 -6.16 5.65
CA VAL A 80 0.50 -5.22 6.09
C VAL A 80 -0.82 -5.97 6.32
N PHE A 81 -1.40 -6.52 5.27
CA PHE A 81 -2.69 -7.20 5.30
C PHE A 81 -2.59 -8.71 5.03
N SER A 82 -1.41 -9.27 5.08
CA SER A 82 -1.21 -10.72 4.93
C SER A 82 -0.27 -11.24 6.00
N GLN A 83 -0.46 -12.50 6.38
CA GLN A 83 0.53 -13.20 7.19
C GLN A 83 1.82 -13.34 6.39
N TYR A 84 2.95 -13.19 7.06
CA TYR A 84 4.26 -13.27 6.43
C TYR A 84 5.25 -13.98 7.35
N ALA A 85 5.52 -15.24 7.04
CA ALA A 85 6.29 -16.13 7.90
C ALA A 85 7.71 -15.65 8.17
N GLU A 86 8.40 -15.17 7.15
CA GLU A 86 9.78 -14.63 7.24
C GLU A 86 9.93 -13.53 8.31
N LYS A 87 8.85 -12.78 8.57
CA LYS A 87 8.82 -11.71 9.57
C LYS A 87 8.06 -12.09 10.84
N GLY A 88 7.55 -13.31 10.94
CA GLY A 88 6.67 -13.74 12.02
C GLY A 88 5.36 -12.94 12.12
N TYR A 89 5.04 -12.14 11.10
CA TYR A 89 3.89 -11.24 11.09
C TYR A 89 2.58 -12.02 10.90
N GLY A 90 1.62 -11.76 11.78
CA GLY A 90 0.33 -12.44 11.79
C GLY A 90 0.34 -13.77 12.55
N TYR A 91 1.45 -14.12 13.22
CA TYR A 91 1.60 -15.34 14.01
C TYR A 91 1.76 -15.06 15.51
N SER A 92 2.42 -13.97 15.91
CA SER A 92 2.44 -13.54 17.31
C SER A 92 1.13 -12.89 17.72
N GLU A 93 0.80 -12.87 18.99
CA GLU A 93 -0.40 -12.20 19.51
C GLU A 93 -0.47 -10.73 19.07
N GLN A 94 0.66 -10.02 19.14
CA GLN A 94 0.74 -8.59 18.81
C GLN A 94 0.44 -8.33 17.33
N THR A 95 1.06 -9.10 16.42
CA THR A 95 0.90 -8.88 14.98
C THR A 95 -0.37 -9.52 14.46
N LYS A 96 -0.86 -10.60 15.07
CA LYS A 96 -2.13 -11.24 14.73
C LYS A 96 -3.30 -10.32 15.06
N ALA A 97 -3.23 -9.58 16.16
CA ALA A 97 -4.24 -8.61 16.56
C ALA A 97 -4.46 -7.52 15.50
N LEU A 98 -3.41 -7.13 14.75
CA LEU A 98 -3.51 -6.15 13.67
C LEU A 98 -4.39 -6.62 12.50
N LEU A 99 -4.52 -7.95 12.31
CA LEU A 99 -5.30 -8.55 11.24
C LEU A 99 -6.74 -8.88 11.63
N ASN A 100 -7.13 -8.62 12.87
CA ASN A 100 -8.51 -8.78 13.33
C ASN A 100 -9.39 -7.65 12.78
N THR A 101 -10.58 -8.02 12.37
CA THR A 101 -11.60 -7.10 11.85
C THR A 101 -12.97 -7.43 12.44
N SER A 102 -13.98 -6.66 12.12
CA SER A 102 -15.38 -6.97 12.44
C SER A 102 -15.86 -8.30 11.82
N TYR A 103 -15.16 -8.79 10.80
CA TYR A 103 -15.38 -10.12 10.20
C TYR A 103 -14.63 -11.24 10.92
N GLY A 104 -13.86 -10.94 11.94
CA GLY A 104 -12.91 -11.85 12.60
C GLY A 104 -11.48 -11.68 12.09
N PHE A 105 -10.69 -12.75 12.18
CA PHE A 105 -9.31 -12.77 11.69
C PHE A 105 -9.29 -12.83 10.16
N VAL A 106 -8.88 -11.74 9.51
CA VAL A 106 -8.79 -11.61 8.06
C VAL A 106 -7.33 -11.42 7.65
N PRO A 107 -6.58 -12.50 7.43
CA PRO A 107 -5.15 -12.46 7.13
C PRO A 107 -4.87 -12.22 5.65
N TRP A 108 -5.72 -11.51 4.97
CA TRP A 108 -5.50 -11.05 3.60
C TRP A 108 -6.33 -9.80 3.27
N ASP A 109 -5.73 -8.93 2.51
CA ASP A 109 -6.39 -7.85 1.78
C ASP A 109 -5.51 -7.42 0.61
N ASP A 110 -6.10 -6.77 -0.36
CA ASP A 110 -5.39 -6.12 -1.46
C ASP A 110 -4.77 -4.80 -0.95
N ALA A 111 -3.46 -4.80 -0.75
CA ALA A 111 -2.69 -3.61 -0.36
C ALA A 111 -2.62 -2.65 -1.55
N HIS A 112 -3.27 -1.48 -1.46
CA HIS A 112 -3.66 -0.74 -2.65
C HIS A 112 -2.91 0.57 -2.88
N HIS A 113 -3.24 1.65 -2.17
CA HIS A 113 -2.66 2.97 -2.39
C HIS A 113 -1.78 3.40 -1.20
N PRO A 114 -0.45 3.33 -1.30
CA PRO A 114 0.44 3.87 -0.29
C PRO A 114 0.51 5.40 -0.37
N LYS A 115 0.60 6.05 0.79
CA LYS A 115 0.80 7.49 0.92
C LYS A 115 1.73 7.82 2.08
N VAL A 116 2.82 8.52 1.80
CA VAL A 116 3.76 8.97 2.84
C VAL A 116 3.20 10.16 3.61
N SER A 117 3.55 10.26 4.89
CA SER A 117 3.22 11.43 5.71
C SER A 117 3.95 12.67 5.22
N GLN A 118 3.32 13.83 5.45
CA GLN A 118 3.80 15.13 5.00
C GLN A 118 3.83 16.16 6.12
N THR A 119 4.76 17.09 6.01
CA THR A 119 4.82 18.34 6.76
C THR A 119 4.95 19.47 5.73
N ASP A 120 4.08 20.47 5.81
CA ASP A 120 3.96 21.57 4.84
C ASP A 120 3.86 21.09 3.38
N GLY A 121 3.12 19.99 3.18
CA GLY A 121 2.89 19.40 1.87
C GLY A 121 4.10 18.68 1.27
N VAL A 122 5.14 18.40 2.07
CA VAL A 122 6.36 17.70 1.63
C VAL A 122 6.54 16.41 2.45
N PRO A 123 6.94 15.29 1.83
CA PRO A 123 7.24 14.05 2.54
C PRO A 123 8.22 14.26 3.69
N ASP A 124 7.92 13.73 4.88
CA ASP A 124 8.70 13.94 6.10
C ASP A 124 9.41 12.68 6.64
N GLY A 125 9.12 11.52 6.04
CA GLY A 125 9.78 10.25 6.37
C GLY A 125 9.37 9.63 7.71
N ARG A 126 8.22 10.03 8.30
CA ARG A 126 7.74 9.45 9.55
C ARG A 126 6.92 8.18 9.33
N TRP A 127 5.90 8.26 8.48
CA TRP A 127 4.91 7.19 8.31
C TRP A 127 4.56 6.96 6.84
N LEU A 128 4.12 5.74 6.55
CA LEU A 128 3.43 5.39 5.33
C LEU A 128 2.03 4.88 5.70
N PHE A 129 1.02 5.38 5.03
CA PHE A 129 -0.36 4.90 5.14
C PHE A 129 -0.72 4.09 3.90
N ILE A 130 -1.52 3.04 4.07
CA ILE A 130 -2.00 2.23 2.94
C ILE A 130 -3.37 1.64 3.26
N ASN A 131 -4.25 1.59 2.28
CA ASN A 131 -5.57 0.99 2.42
C ASN A 131 -5.60 -0.47 2.00
N GLY A 132 -6.51 -1.23 2.63
CA GLY A 132 -7.04 -2.46 2.08
C GLY A 132 -8.19 -2.13 1.12
N ASN A 133 -8.19 -2.75 -0.05
CA ASN A 133 -9.21 -2.52 -1.07
C ASN A 133 -10.44 -3.42 -0.88
N ASN A 134 -10.26 -4.57 -0.26
CA ASN A 134 -11.31 -5.56 -0.02
C ASN A 134 -12.09 -5.32 1.29
N THR A 135 -11.40 -4.84 2.33
CA THR A 135 -12.03 -4.46 3.60
C THR A 135 -11.77 -2.98 3.90
N PRO A 136 -12.66 -2.31 4.67
CA PRO A 136 -12.51 -0.87 4.94
C PRO A 136 -11.40 -0.61 5.98
N ARG A 137 -10.17 -1.03 5.69
CA ARG A 137 -9.02 -0.88 6.57
C ARG A 137 -8.02 0.14 6.05
N ILE A 138 -7.38 0.85 6.96
CA ILE A 138 -6.19 1.66 6.69
C ILE A 138 -5.11 1.24 7.67
N ALA A 139 -3.92 0.97 7.15
CA ALA A 139 -2.74 0.66 7.92
C ALA A 139 -1.77 1.84 7.95
N ARG A 140 -1.02 1.95 9.03
CA ARG A 140 0.12 2.85 9.18
C ARG A 140 1.39 2.03 9.44
N LEU A 141 2.38 2.26 8.59
CA LEU A 141 3.73 1.73 8.76
C LEU A 141 4.59 2.82 9.41
N ASP A 142 5.41 2.43 10.36
CA ASP A 142 6.45 3.29 10.92
C ASP A 142 7.73 3.15 10.08
N LEU A 143 8.18 4.24 9.47
CA LEU A 143 9.36 4.22 8.60
C LEU A 143 10.68 4.18 9.38
N THR A 144 10.64 4.32 10.71
CA THR A 144 11.81 4.14 11.57
C THR A 144 12.09 2.65 11.82
N THR A 145 11.04 1.85 11.98
CA THR A 145 11.15 0.40 12.23
C THR A 145 10.90 -0.45 10.98
N MET A 146 10.31 0.13 9.93
CA MET A 146 9.83 -0.58 8.74
C MET A 146 8.85 -1.71 9.09
N GLU A 147 7.99 -1.44 10.06
CA GLU A 147 6.94 -2.37 10.52
C GLU A 147 5.56 -1.72 10.43
N THR A 148 4.54 -2.56 10.23
CA THR A 148 3.15 -2.14 10.38
C THR A 148 2.85 -1.91 11.85
N ALA A 149 2.57 -0.66 12.20
CA ALA A 149 2.40 -0.24 13.58
C ALA A 149 0.92 -0.19 14.03
N GLU A 150 0.00 0.04 13.09
CA GLU A 150 -1.42 0.19 13.40
C GLU A 150 -2.27 -0.14 12.17
N ILE A 151 -3.40 -0.80 12.37
CA ILE A 151 -4.44 -0.97 11.36
C ILE A 151 -5.77 -0.59 12.02
N ILE A 152 -6.52 0.28 11.37
CA ILE A 152 -7.89 0.62 11.80
C ILE A 152 -8.90 0.14 10.77
N GLU A 153 -10.08 -0.22 11.23
CA GLU A 153 -11.25 -0.49 10.40
C GLU A 153 -12.19 0.71 10.41
N ILE A 154 -12.67 1.11 9.24
CA ILE A 154 -13.55 2.28 9.07
C ILE A 154 -15.00 1.82 9.18
N PRO A 155 -15.79 2.32 10.15
CA PRO A 155 -17.20 1.96 10.29
C PRO A 155 -18.05 2.53 9.15
N ASN A 156 -19.23 1.95 8.96
CA ASN A 156 -20.22 2.37 7.98
C ASN A 156 -19.75 2.31 6.52
N SER A 157 -18.71 1.56 6.22
CA SER A 157 -18.05 1.47 4.92
C SER A 157 -17.85 0.01 4.52
N ALA A 158 -17.71 -0.26 3.24
CA ALA A 158 -17.34 -1.57 2.71
C ALA A 158 -16.28 -1.41 1.62
N GLY A 159 -15.03 -1.61 1.99
CA GLY A 159 -13.89 -1.41 1.11
C GLY A 159 -13.61 0.06 0.78
N ASN A 160 -12.35 0.42 0.76
CA ASN A 160 -11.90 1.77 0.41
C ASN A 160 -11.00 1.71 -0.81
N HIS A 161 -11.25 2.58 -1.78
CA HIS A 161 -10.41 2.67 -2.97
C HIS A 161 -9.71 4.03 -3.09
N ALA A 162 -10.47 5.12 -2.95
CA ALA A 162 -9.89 6.46 -2.91
C ALA A 162 -9.15 6.64 -1.59
N SER A 163 -7.89 6.40 -1.57
CA SER A 163 -7.08 6.64 -0.37
C SER A 163 -5.88 5.70 -0.26
N PRO A 164 -5.13 5.75 0.85
CA PRO A 164 -5.19 6.91 1.72
C PRO A 164 -4.46 8.08 1.09
N PHE A 165 -4.98 9.26 1.24
CA PHE A 165 -4.17 10.45 1.05
C PHE A 165 -4.06 11.20 2.37
N VAL A 166 -3.06 12.09 2.48
CA VAL A 166 -2.86 12.91 3.67
C VAL A 166 -3.07 14.38 3.35
N THR A 167 -3.63 15.12 4.31
CA THR A 167 -3.62 16.58 4.27
C THR A 167 -2.20 17.12 4.42
N PRO A 168 -1.89 18.38 4.04
CA PRO A 168 -0.51 18.87 3.93
C PRO A 168 0.38 18.73 5.16
N ASN A 169 -0.20 18.65 6.36
CA ASN A 169 0.54 18.41 7.61
C ASN A 169 0.18 17.06 8.24
N SER A 170 -0.37 16.15 7.44
CA SER A 170 -0.87 14.86 7.92
C SER A 170 -1.85 15.00 9.10
N GLU A 171 -2.66 16.08 9.11
CA GLU A 171 -3.71 16.25 10.11
C GLU A 171 -4.73 15.12 10.02
N TYR A 172 -5.01 14.71 8.77
CA TYR A 172 -5.90 13.61 8.43
C TYR A 172 -5.26 12.67 7.41
N VAL A 173 -5.58 11.40 7.56
CA VAL A 173 -5.59 10.40 6.52
C VAL A 173 -7.04 10.20 6.11
N VAL A 174 -7.32 10.18 4.81
CA VAL A 174 -8.69 10.11 4.33
C VAL A 174 -8.92 8.85 3.51
N GLY A 175 -10.03 8.16 3.81
CA GLY A 175 -10.53 7.03 3.06
C GLY A 175 -11.88 7.34 2.42
N ALA A 176 -12.13 6.81 1.22
CA ALA A 176 -13.41 6.91 0.55
C ALA A 176 -13.88 5.56 0.02
N THR A 177 -15.18 5.34 0.08
CA THR A 177 -15.78 4.05 -0.27
C THR A 177 -15.65 3.73 -1.75
N ARG A 178 -15.22 2.51 -2.05
CA ARG A 178 -15.36 1.92 -3.36
C ARG A 178 -16.78 1.38 -3.59
N PHE A 179 -17.30 0.69 -2.60
CA PHE A 179 -18.61 0.07 -2.67
C PHE A 179 -19.57 0.80 -1.74
N SER A 180 -20.61 1.39 -2.31
CA SER A 180 -21.68 1.96 -1.52
C SER A 180 -22.44 0.87 -0.77
N VAL A 181 -22.82 1.17 0.47
CA VAL A 181 -23.61 0.27 1.34
C VAL A 181 -24.67 1.05 2.07
N PRO A 182 -25.67 0.38 2.65
CA PRO A 182 -26.60 1.04 3.58
C PRO A 182 -25.84 1.72 4.72
N THR A 183 -26.18 2.97 5.03
CA THR A 183 -25.51 3.75 6.09
C THR A 183 -26.52 4.26 7.11
N PRO A 184 -26.50 3.79 8.38
CA PRO A 184 -25.66 2.70 8.89
C PRO A 184 -25.93 1.37 8.20
N GLN A 185 -24.98 0.45 8.23
CA GLN A 185 -25.13 -0.85 7.61
C GLN A 185 -26.29 -1.62 8.26
N LYS A 186 -27.22 -2.09 7.46
CA LYS A 186 -28.41 -2.84 7.87
C LYS A 186 -28.90 -3.70 6.72
N ASP A 187 -29.73 -4.70 7.03
CA ASP A 187 -30.39 -5.50 6.02
C ASP A 187 -31.48 -4.68 5.32
N VAL A 188 -31.28 -4.39 4.05
CA VAL A 188 -32.24 -3.71 3.18
C VAL A 188 -32.22 -4.36 1.79
N SER A 189 -33.38 -4.33 1.12
CA SER A 189 -33.47 -4.81 -0.25
C SER A 189 -32.58 -4.01 -1.19
N ILE A 190 -31.86 -4.70 -2.07
CA ILE A 190 -31.06 -4.05 -3.12
C ILE A 190 -31.92 -3.25 -4.09
N ALA A 191 -33.21 -3.55 -4.20
CA ALA A 191 -34.16 -2.76 -4.98
C ALA A 191 -34.28 -1.31 -4.49
N THR A 192 -33.89 -1.03 -3.23
CA THR A 192 -33.89 0.29 -2.62
C THR A 192 -32.48 0.89 -2.48
N ALA A 193 -31.52 0.41 -3.29
CA ALA A 193 -30.13 0.85 -3.19
C ALA A 193 -29.98 2.36 -3.40
N LYS A 194 -30.75 2.93 -4.33
CA LYS A 194 -30.71 4.36 -4.64
C LYS A 194 -31.03 5.25 -3.43
N GLU A 195 -31.96 4.82 -2.57
CA GLU A 195 -32.43 5.56 -1.39
C GLU A 195 -31.59 5.27 -0.14
N ASN A 196 -31.10 4.05 0.00
CA ASN A 196 -30.47 3.57 1.23
C ASN A 196 -28.94 3.49 1.17
N PHE A 197 -28.36 3.24 -0.02
CA PHE A 197 -26.91 3.11 -0.15
C PHE A 197 -26.26 4.49 -0.30
N ALA A 198 -25.14 4.66 0.37
CA ALA A 198 -24.37 5.88 0.32
C ALA A 198 -22.86 5.58 0.19
N GLY A 199 -22.14 6.52 -0.39
CA GLY A 199 -20.70 6.61 -0.24
C GLY A 199 -20.36 7.38 1.03
N LEU A 200 -19.17 7.16 1.56
CA LEU A 200 -18.64 7.90 2.69
C LEU A 200 -17.20 8.33 2.42
N LEU A 201 -16.91 9.57 2.75
CA LEU A 201 -15.55 10.08 2.87
C LEU A 201 -15.20 10.11 4.35
N SER A 202 -14.21 9.36 4.78
CA SER A 202 -13.85 9.18 6.19
C SER A 202 -12.57 9.93 6.50
N PHE A 203 -12.66 10.92 7.38
CA PHE A 203 -11.52 11.73 7.82
C PHE A 203 -10.99 11.17 9.14
N ILE A 204 -9.80 10.60 9.07
CA ILE A 204 -9.14 9.93 10.17
C ILE A 204 -8.03 10.83 10.68
N LYS A 205 -8.19 11.32 11.90
CA LYS A 205 -7.21 12.19 12.53
C LYS A 205 -5.94 11.42 12.87
N VAL A 206 -4.80 12.02 12.57
CA VAL A 206 -3.48 11.49 12.92
C VAL A 206 -2.96 12.26 14.13
N GLY A 207 -2.70 11.54 15.21
CA GLY A 207 -2.13 12.10 16.44
C GLY A 207 -0.62 12.37 16.32
N ALA A 208 -0.05 13.02 17.31
CA ALA A 208 1.37 13.39 17.31
C ALA A 208 2.33 12.19 17.20
N GLN A 209 1.92 11.03 17.69
CA GLN A 209 2.67 9.77 17.60
C GLN A 209 2.20 8.87 16.44
N GLY A 210 1.41 9.42 15.52
CA GLY A 210 0.88 8.72 14.37
C GLY A 210 -0.39 7.92 14.62
N THR A 211 -0.88 7.81 15.85
CA THR A 211 -2.13 7.09 16.16
C THR A 211 -3.31 7.61 15.34
N MET A 212 -4.11 6.69 14.82
CA MET A 212 -5.23 7.02 13.95
C MET A 212 -6.56 6.92 14.71
N SER A 213 -7.45 7.90 14.49
CA SER A 213 -8.80 7.88 15.07
C SER A 213 -9.80 8.55 14.11
N LEU A 214 -10.98 7.94 13.94
CA LEU A 214 -12.04 8.53 13.11
C LEU A 214 -12.52 9.84 13.73
N ALA A 215 -12.42 10.93 12.98
CA ALA A 215 -12.89 12.24 13.39
C ALA A 215 -14.33 12.50 12.95
N PHE A 216 -14.60 12.35 11.66
CA PHE A 216 -15.93 12.50 11.06
C PHE A 216 -15.98 11.81 9.69
N GLN A 217 -17.20 11.62 9.20
CA GLN A 217 -17.48 11.14 7.86
C GLN A 217 -18.38 12.12 7.12
N ILE A 218 -18.27 12.18 5.80
CA ILE A 218 -19.16 12.95 4.94
C ILE A 218 -19.96 11.96 4.10
N ARG A 219 -21.30 12.04 4.19
CA ARG A 219 -22.19 11.22 3.39
C ARG A 219 -22.22 11.75 1.96
N MET A 220 -22.03 10.85 1.03
CA MET A 220 -21.96 11.13 -0.40
C MET A 220 -23.01 10.29 -1.15
N PRO A 221 -23.35 10.64 -2.40
CA PRO A 221 -24.10 9.76 -3.26
C PRO A 221 -23.45 8.37 -3.35
N GLY A 222 -24.23 7.34 -3.63
CA GLY A 222 -23.78 5.96 -3.72
C GLY A 222 -22.89 5.66 -4.94
N TYR A 223 -21.99 6.57 -5.28
CA TYR A 223 -20.98 6.39 -6.33
C TYR A 223 -19.78 5.61 -5.80
N SER A 224 -18.97 5.10 -6.71
CA SER A 224 -17.63 4.61 -6.39
C SER A 224 -16.66 5.79 -6.39
N TYR A 225 -15.86 5.92 -5.34
CA TYR A 225 -14.85 6.97 -5.20
C TYR A 225 -13.48 6.36 -5.46
N ASP A 226 -12.67 7.07 -6.27
CA ASP A 226 -11.35 6.62 -6.68
C ASP A 226 -10.24 7.51 -6.10
N LEU A 227 -9.04 7.44 -6.64
CA LEU A 227 -7.85 8.11 -6.12
C LEU A 227 -8.12 9.60 -5.85
N ALA A 228 -7.59 10.07 -4.75
CA ALA A 228 -7.81 11.41 -4.25
C ALA A 228 -6.50 12.08 -3.82
N HIS A 229 -6.49 13.42 -3.90
CA HIS A 229 -5.40 14.24 -3.39
C HIS A 229 -5.91 15.44 -2.59
N ALA A 230 -5.16 15.80 -1.55
CA ALA A 230 -5.38 17.04 -0.83
C ALA A 230 -4.84 18.24 -1.62
N GLY A 231 -5.53 19.35 -1.50
CA GLY A 231 -5.08 20.64 -2.02
C GLY A 231 -3.83 21.15 -1.29
N LYS A 232 -3.11 22.04 -1.95
CA LYS A 232 -1.86 22.68 -1.49
C LYS A 232 -1.96 24.18 -1.73
N GLY A 233 -1.10 24.98 -1.12
CA GLY A 233 -1.09 26.44 -1.35
C GLY A 233 -2.50 27.04 -1.31
N PRO A 234 -3.01 27.64 -2.41
CA PRO A 234 -4.33 28.27 -2.45
C PRO A 234 -5.48 27.28 -2.22
N SER A 235 -5.32 26.00 -2.61
CA SER A 235 -6.32 24.97 -2.38
C SER A 235 -6.14 24.20 -1.06
N ALA A 236 -5.22 24.60 -0.19
CA ALA A 236 -5.10 24.04 1.15
C ALA A 236 -6.44 24.12 1.90
N GLY A 237 -6.81 23.05 2.60
CA GLY A 237 -8.15 22.94 3.21
C GLY A 237 -9.20 22.27 2.31
N TRP A 238 -8.85 21.97 1.07
CA TRP A 238 -9.66 21.20 0.14
C TRP A 238 -9.06 19.84 -0.15
N ALA A 239 -9.90 18.93 -0.62
CA ALA A 239 -9.51 17.61 -1.12
C ALA A 239 -10.37 17.26 -2.35
N PHE A 240 -9.80 16.52 -3.27
CA PHE A 240 -10.42 16.22 -4.56
C PHE A 240 -10.45 14.70 -4.77
N PHE A 241 -11.64 14.17 -5.10
CA PHE A 241 -11.88 12.73 -5.28
C PHE A 241 -12.52 12.51 -6.64
N THR A 242 -12.01 11.60 -7.43
CA THR A 242 -12.74 11.18 -8.62
C THR A 242 -13.88 10.23 -8.26
N THR A 243 -14.95 10.29 -9.04
CA THR A 243 -16.10 9.40 -8.93
C THR A 243 -16.30 8.63 -10.23
N TYR A 244 -16.84 7.43 -10.14
CA TYR A 244 -17.27 6.67 -11.31
C TYR A 244 -18.53 5.87 -11.01
N ASN A 245 -19.16 5.31 -12.05
CA ASN A 245 -20.46 4.64 -11.96
C ASN A 245 -21.57 5.54 -11.41
N THR A 246 -21.56 6.82 -11.72
CA THR A 246 -22.52 7.79 -11.20
C THR A 246 -23.97 7.50 -11.61
N GLU A 247 -24.19 6.99 -12.83
CA GLU A 247 -25.52 6.61 -13.30
C GLU A 247 -25.96 5.22 -12.88
N GLN A 248 -25.05 4.41 -12.35
CA GLN A 248 -25.27 2.99 -12.13
C GLN A 248 -25.07 2.53 -10.67
N ALA A 249 -24.63 3.42 -9.80
CA ALA A 249 -24.33 3.09 -8.41
C ALA A 249 -25.48 2.33 -7.72
N PHE A 250 -26.70 2.69 -8.02
CA PHE A 250 -27.89 2.04 -7.46
C PHE A 250 -28.26 0.69 -8.11
N SER A 251 -27.77 0.39 -9.30
CA SER A 251 -28.07 -0.87 -10.01
C SER A 251 -26.94 -1.88 -9.88
N LEU A 252 -25.80 -1.48 -9.38
CA LEU A 252 -24.58 -2.29 -9.23
C LEU A 252 -24.07 -2.88 -10.56
N LEU A 253 -24.54 -2.37 -11.69
CA LEU A 253 -24.16 -2.81 -13.02
C LEU A 253 -23.55 -1.65 -13.79
N GLU A 254 -22.31 -1.81 -14.22
CA GLU A 254 -21.69 -0.90 -15.15
C GLU A 254 -22.26 -1.12 -16.56
N ARG A 255 -22.65 -0.06 -17.22
CA ARG A 255 -23.14 -0.11 -18.60
C ARG A 255 -22.41 0.92 -19.43
N GLY A 256 -21.80 0.45 -20.49
CA GLY A 256 -21.44 1.22 -21.65
C GLY A 256 -20.93 2.63 -21.41
N ALA A 257 -19.87 2.76 -20.63
CA ALA A 257 -19.20 4.05 -20.49
C ALA A 257 -18.87 4.60 -21.88
N SER A 258 -19.19 5.86 -22.09
CA SER A 258 -19.01 6.56 -23.35
C SER A 258 -18.06 7.75 -23.15
N GLN A 259 -17.31 8.11 -24.17
CA GLN A 259 -16.47 9.32 -24.16
C GLN A 259 -17.28 10.61 -23.94
N ARG A 260 -18.58 10.58 -24.18
CA ARG A 260 -19.47 11.73 -23.99
C ARG A 260 -20.07 11.82 -22.59
N ASP A 261 -20.11 10.69 -21.87
CA ASP A 261 -20.64 10.67 -20.53
C ASP A 261 -19.69 11.37 -19.57
N LYS A 262 -20.23 11.92 -18.51
CA LYS A 262 -19.48 12.63 -17.47
C LYS A 262 -19.60 11.88 -16.15
N ASP A 263 -18.50 11.80 -15.46
CA ASP A 263 -18.41 11.58 -14.02
C ASP A 263 -17.95 12.88 -13.36
N PHE A 264 -17.53 12.84 -12.11
CA PHE A 264 -17.20 14.04 -11.37
C PHE A 264 -15.86 13.92 -10.63
N ILE A 265 -15.28 15.09 -10.37
CA ILE A 265 -14.39 15.31 -9.24
C ILE A 265 -15.24 15.86 -8.12
N ALA A 266 -15.29 15.19 -6.97
CA ALA A 266 -15.86 15.73 -5.75
C ALA A 266 -14.80 16.64 -5.08
N ALA A 267 -15.04 17.94 -5.13
CA ALA A 267 -14.23 18.94 -4.43
C ALA A 267 -14.79 19.16 -3.03
N VAL A 268 -14.02 18.79 -2.01
CA VAL A 268 -14.43 18.77 -0.61
C VAL A 268 -13.64 19.79 0.19
N ASN A 269 -14.32 20.79 0.73
CA ASN A 269 -13.76 21.72 1.71
C ASN A 269 -13.77 21.08 3.09
N TRP A 270 -12.69 20.41 3.47
CA TRP A 270 -12.60 19.71 4.74
C TRP A 270 -12.46 20.66 5.95
N LYS A 271 -11.96 21.89 5.73
CA LYS A 271 -11.99 22.92 6.76
C LYS A 271 -13.43 23.34 7.07
N ARG A 272 -14.28 23.48 6.05
CA ARG A 272 -15.70 23.72 6.26
C ARG A 272 -16.39 22.55 6.97
N ALA A 273 -15.98 21.32 6.69
CA ALA A 273 -16.47 20.15 7.41
C ALA A 273 -16.11 20.21 8.91
N GLU A 274 -14.88 20.58 9.27
CA GLU A 274 -14.48 20.81 10.68
C GLU A 274 -15.37 21.85 11.37
N GLU A 275 -15.65 22.97 10.69
CA GLU A 275 -16.56 24.00 11.21
C GLU A 275 -17.96 23.44 11.44
N CYS A 276 -18.49 22.67 10.51
CA CYS A 276 -19.81 22.06 10.64
C CYS A 276 -19.88 21.07 11.81
N VAL A 277 -18.82 20.27 12.02
CA VAL A 277 -18.72 19.40 13.20
C VAL A 277 -18.72 20.23 14.48
N ALA A 278 -17.94 21.32 14.53
CA ALA A 278 -17.88 22.21 15.69
C ALA A 278 -19.22 22.92 15.96
N GLN A 279 -20.01 23.18 14.94
CA GLN A 279 -21.37 23.76 15.04
C GLN A 279 -22.44 22.71 15.40
N GLY A 280 -22.08 21.44 15.56
CA GLY A 280 -23.00 20.36 15.89
C GLY A 280 -23.94 19.94 14.74
N LEU A 281 -23.59 20.24 13.48
CA LEU A 281 -24.39 19.88 12.31
C LEU A 281 -24.27 18.40 11.93
N GLY A 282 -23.27 17.69 12.46
CA GLY A 282 -23.09 16.26 12.22
C GLY A 282 -24.07 15.40 12.99
N VAL A 283 -24.57 14.37 12.34
CA VAL A 283 -25.43 13.38 12.98
C VAL A 283 -24.57 12.29 13.63
N ARG A 284 -24.70 12.12 14.96
CA ARG A 284 -24.05 11.02 15.65
C ARG A 284 -24.72 9.71 15.25
N THR A 285 -23.99 8.86 14.56
CA THR A 285 -24.47 7.60 14.01
C THR A 285 -23.71 6.46 14.68
N PRO A 286 -24.41 5.42 15.19
CA PRO A 286 -23.74 4.25 15.72
C PRO A 286 -22.79 3.65 14.67
N ALA A 287 -21.58 3.29 15.10
CA ALA A 287 -20.67 2.58 14.25
C ALA A 287 -21.28 1.23 13.85
N SER A 288 -21.30 0.96 12.56
CA SER A 288 -21.74 -0.33 12.02
C SER A 288 -20.67 -0.88 11.08
N TYR A 289 -20.46 -2.17 11.18
CA TYR A 289 -19.55 -2.91 10.32
C TYR A 289 -20.34 -3.96 9.58
N ALA A 290 -19.85 -4.39 8.43
CA ALA A 290 -20.45 -5.51 7.72
C ALA A 290 -20.49 -6.72 8.65
N HIS A 291 -21.67 -7.37 8.70
CA HIS A 291 -21.81 -8.56 9.54
C HIS A 291 -20.92 -9.69 9.02
N ASN A 292 -20.24 -10.34 9.93
CA ASN A 292 -19.58 -11.59 9.64
C ASN A 292 -20.64 -12.71 9.45
N TRP A 293 -21.00 -12.94 8.22
CA TRP A 293 -21.97 -13.95 7.81
C TRP A 293 -21.33 -15.31 7.49
N VAL A 294 -19.99 -15.39 7.62
CA VAL A 294 -19.23 -16.59 7.24
C VAL A 294 -19.02 -17.51 8.43
N ASP A 295 -18.99 -16.98 9.66
CA ASP A 295 -18.53 -17.76 10.79
C ASP A 295 -18.96 -17.14 12.13
N ASP A 296 -19.60 -17.96 12.99
CA ASP A 296 -19.94 -17.60 14.37
C ASP A 296 -18.71 -17.35 15.28
N ARG A 297 -17.52 -17.53 14.74
CA ARG A 297 -16.25 -17.25 15.39
C ARG A 297 -15.82 -15.78 15.30
N ALA A 298 -16.76 -14.87 15.09
CA ALA A 298 -16.47 -13.45 15.15
C ALA A 298 -15.76 -13.13 16.47
N ILE A 299 -14.48 -12.81 16.38
CA ILE A 299 -13.77 -12.18 17.49
C ILE A 299 -14.50 -10.89 17.76
N ALA A 300 -15.13 -10.80 18.93
CA ALA A 300 -15.89 -9.62 19.30
C ALA A 300 -14.95 -8.41 19.18
N VAL A 301 -15.17 -7.58 18.16
CA VAL A 301 -14.52 -6.28 18.01
C VAL A 301 -15.19 -5.35 19.03
N SER A 302 -15.00 -5.69 20.30
CA SER A 302 -15.67 -5.02 21.42
C SER A 302 -15.17 -3.61 21.67
N GLU A 303 -14.05 -3.23 21.04
CA GLU A 303 -13.34 -1.99 21.37
C GLU A 303 -13.42 -0.90 20.30
N MET A 304 -13.88 -1.21 19.08
CA MET A 304 -14.06 -0.22 18.01
C MET A 304 -15.48 0.40 17.98
N LYS A 305 -16.23 0.34 19.07
CA LYS A 305 -17.58 0.90 19.17
C LYS A 305 -17.53 2.41 19.42
N THR A 306 -16.97 3.15 18.47
CA THR A 306 -17.10 4.61 18.51
C THR A 306 -18.22 5.02 17.57
N ASP A 307 -19.16 5.82 18.08
CA ASP A 307 -20.12 6.51 17.22
C ASP A 307 -19.38 7.33 16.18
N SER A 308 -19.86 7.30 14.95
CA SER A 308 -19.39 8.17 13.90
C SER A 308 -20.19 9.47 13.85
N ILE A 309 -19.52 10.58 13.58
CA ILE A 309 -20.18 11.85 13.26
C ILE A 309 -20.27 11.92 11.73
N ILE A 310 -21.49 11.82 11.19
CA ILE A 310 -21.73 11.88 9.74
C ILE A 310 -22.31 13.25 9.39
N LEU A 311 -21.63 13.96 8.48
CA LEU A 311 -22.09 15.23 7.91
C LEU A 311 -22.89 14.98 6.63
N GLU A 312 -24.02 15.66 6.51
CA GLU A 312 -24.84 15.68 5.31
C GLU A 312 -24.54 16.95 4.50
N PRO A 313 -24.16 16.87 3.20
CA PRO A 313 -23.87 18.07 2.39
C PRO A 313 -25.00 19.09 2.34
N LYS A 314 -26.25 18.64 2.40
CA LYS A 314 -27.43 19.53 2.45
C LYS A 314 -27.52 20.38 3.71
N GLN A 315 -26.98 19.87 4.83
CA GLN A 315 -26.98 20.58 6.11
C GLN A 315 -25.73 21.44 6.29
N CYS A 316 -24.60 20.96 5.79
CA CYS A 316 -23.33 21.68 5.78
C CYS A 316 -23.06 22.26 4.39
N THR A 317 -23.70 23.38 4.09
CA THR A 317 -23.56 24.04 2.77
C THR A 317 -22.13 24.54 2.54
N ASN A 318 -21.73 24.60 1.27
CA ASN A 318 -20.39 24.97 0.79
C ASN A 318 -19.29 24.00 1.23
N MET A 319 -19.66 22.78 1.60
CA MET A 319 -18.70 21.73 1.98
C MET A 319 -18.26 20.89 0.77
N VAL A 320 -19.18 20.57 -0.13
CA VAL A 320 -18.92 19.69 -1.28
C VAL A 320 -19.48 20.28 -2.57
N PHE A 321 -18.71 20.16 -3.65
CA PHE A 321 -19.12 20.51 -5.02
C PHE A 321 -18.67 19.44 -6.00
N PHE A 322 -19.37 19.28 -7.11
CA PHE A 322 -18.95 18.39 -8.19
C PHE A 322 -18.44 19.19 -9.39
N LEU A 323 -17.26 18.81 -9.90
CA LEU A 323 -16.71 19.30 -11.17
C LEU A 323 -16.86 18.19 -12.19
N PRO A 324 -17.54 18.44 -13.34
CA PRO A 324 -17.67 17.43 -14.39
C PRO A 324 -16.29 17.05 -14.97
N THR A 325 -16.08 15.76 -15.21
CA THR A 325 -14.87 15.23 -15.85
C THR A 325 -15.26 14.08 -16.78
N PRO A 326 -14.41 13.66 -17.74
CA PRO A 326 -14.71 12.52 -18.58
C PRO A 326 -15.02 11.25 -17.80
N LYS A 327 -15.83 10.38 -18.40
CA LYS A 327 -16.32 9.14 -17.79
C LYS A 327 -15.21 8.21 -17.33
N SER A 328 -15.44 7.60 -16.16
CA SER A 328 -14.51 6.67 -15.48
C SER A 328 -13.15 7.30 -15.21
N PRO A 329 -13.11 8.44 -14.49
CA PRO A 329 -11.86 9.09 -14.13
C PRO A 329 -11.09 8.27 -13.12
N HIS A 330 -9.77 8.54 -13.03
CA HIS A 330 -8.90 7.95 -12.02
C HIS A 330 -7.76 8.92 -11.72
N GLY A 331 -7.58 9.29 -10.47
CA GLY A 331 -6.72 10.39 -10.07
C GLY A 331 -7.43 11.75 -10.17
N ALA A 332 -7.39 12.52 -9.10
CA ALA A 332 -7.72 13.94 -9.05
C ALA A 332 -6.46 14.66 -8.58
N ASP A 333 -5.53 14.82 -9.51
CA ASP A 333 -4.14 15.12 -9.22
C ASP A 333 -3.94 16.63 -9.10
N VAL A 334 -3.44 17.07 -7.95
CA VAL A 334 -3.23 18.49 -7.66
C VAL A 334 -1.79 18.87 -7.95
N ASP A 335 -1.58 19.87 -8.80
CA ASP A 335 -0.26 20.36 -9.13
C ASP A 335 0.51 20.93 -7.91
N PRO A 336 1.83 21.06 -7.96
CA PRO A 336 2.62 21.54 -6.82
C PRO A 336 2.25 22.94 -6.33
N THR A 337 1.67 23.78 -7.19
CA THR A 337 1.20 25.12 -6.81
C THR A 337 -0.15 25.11 -6.11
N GLY A 338 -0.90 24.01 -6.25
CA GLY A 338 -2.26 23.88 -5.73
C GLY A 338 -3.33 24.61 -6.53
N GLU A 339 -2.99 25.14 -7.71
CA GLU A 339 -3.92 25.84 -8.58
C GLU A 339 -4.62 24.91 -9.57
N PHE A 340 -3.93 23.88 -10.09
CA PHE A 340 -4.49 22.99 -11.09
C PHE A 340 -4.89 21.64 -10.49
N ILE A 341 -6.08 21.18 -10.88
CA ILE A 341 -6.61 19.86 -10.56
C ILE A 341 -6.85 19.11 -11.88
N VAL A 342 -6.20 17.98 -12.03
CA VAL A 342 -6.16 17.19 -13.26
C VAL A 342 -6.89 15.87 -13.05
N ALA A 343 -7.81 15.53 -13.93
CA ALA A 343 -8.46 14.21 -13.90
C ALA A 343 -8.87 13.78 -15.30
N GLY A 344 -8.27 12.68 -15.77
CA GLY A 344 -8.64 12.05 -17.05
C GLY A 344 -9.74 11.01 -16.89
N GLY A 345 -10.30 10.56 -17.99
CA GLY A 345 -11.23 9.42 -18.05
C GLY A 345 -10.64 8.27 -18.87
N LYS A 346 -10.86 7.03 -18.41
CA LYS A 346 -10.26 5.83 -19.04
C LYS A 346 -10.64 5.61 -20.52
N LEU A 347 -11.72 6.23 -20.98
CA LEU A 347 -12.14 6.18 -22.38
C LEU A 347 -11.97 7.53 -23.11
N ALA A 348 -11.41 8.53 -22.44
CA ALA A 348 -11.23 9.85 -23.03
C ALA A 348 -9.94 9.94 -23.85
N THR A 349 -9.94 10.90 -24.77
CA THR A 349 -8.80 11.32 -25.60
C THR A 349 -8.40 12.77 -25.30
N VAL A 350 -8.82 13.28 -24.17
CA VAL A 350 -8.54 14.63 -23.67
C VAL A 350 -8.30 14.54 -22.15
N LEU A 351 -7.42 15.39 -21.65
CA LEU A 351 -7.12 15.47 -20.22
C LEU A 351 -7.50 16.88 -19.73
N PRO A 352 -8.63 17.03 -19.02
CA PRO A 352 -9.03 18.33 -18.48
C PRO A 352 -8.16 18.76 -17.32
N VAL A 353 -7.89 20.06 -17.28
CA VAL A 353 -7.18 20.74 -16.21
C VAL A 353 -8.10 21.80 -15.62
N HIS A 354 -8.65 21.55 -14.45
CA HIS A 354 -9.46 22.52 -13.71
C HIS A 354 -8.57 23.51 -12.95
N SER A 355 -9.05 24.74 -12.79
CA SER A 355 -8.40 25.79 -12.01
C SER A 355 -9.13 25.97 -10.69
N PHE A 356 -8.38 25.95 -9.58
CA PHE A 356 -8.95 26.19 -8.25
C PHE A 356 -9.52 27.61 -8.12
N SER A 357 -8.82 28.61 -8.62
CA SER A 357 -9.29 30.00 -8.57
C SER A 357 -10.59 30.19 -9.40
N LYS A 358 -10.70 29.58 -10.57
CA LYS A 358 -11.95 29.57 -11.35
C LYS A 358 -13.06 28.81 -10.65
N MET A 359 -12.73 27.68 -10.01
CA MET A 359 -13.68 26.93 -9.17
C MET A 359 -14.27 27.82 -8.07
N GLN A 360 -13.43 28.57 -7.35
CA GLN A 360 -13.89 29.49 -6.30
C GLN A 360 -14.79 30.60 -6.88
N GLN A 361 -14.45 31.13 -8.06
CA GLN A 361 -15.30 32.13 -8.73
C GLN A 361 -16.64 31.52 -9.17
N ALA A 362 -16.65 30.29 -9.69
CA ALA A 362 -17.86 29.58 -10.06
C ALA A 362 -18.77 29.31 -8.86
N ILE A 363 -18.19 28.97 -7.72
CA ILE A 363 -18.92 28.81 -6.45
C ILE A 363 -19.53 30.14 -6.02
N ALA A 364 -18.76 31.21 -5.97
CA ALA A 364 -19.20 32.54 -5.55
C ALA A 364 -20.31 33.11 -6.45
N SER A 365 -20.22 32.90 -7.77
CA SER A 365 -21.21 33.34 -8.74
C SER A 365 -22.38 32.37 -8.92
N LYS A 366 -22.36 31.23 -8.22
CA LYS A 366 -23.35 30.15 -8.36
C LYS A 366 -23.49 29.65 -9.80
N ALA A 367 -22.37 29.52 -10.49
CA ALA A 367 -22.32 28.98 -11.84
C ALA A 367 -22.53 27.45 -11.82
N PHE A 368 -23.76 27.03 -11.52
CA PHE A 368 -24.14 25.64 -11.34
C PHE A 368 -24.87 25.10 -12.59
N ASP A 369 -24.72 23.81 -12.83
CA ASP A 369 -25.40 23.02 -13.87
C ASP A 369 -26.26 21.92 -13.21
N GLY A 370 -27.09 22.34 -12.25
CA GLY A 370 -27.92 21.46 -11.45
C GLY A 370 -27.23 20.94 -10.18
N ASP A 371 -27.72 19.83 -9.68
CA ASP A 371 -27.20 19.16 -8.50
C ASP A 371 -27.33 17.62 -8.60
N ALA A 372 -26.50 16.90 -7.84
CA ALA A 372 -26.63 15.47 -7.61
C ALA A 372 -26.81 15.23 -6.11
N ASN A 373 -28.00 14.75 -5.72
CA ASN A 373 -28.37 14.52 -4.31
C ASN A 373 -28.21 15.76 -3.41
N GLY A 374 -28.39 16.97 -4.00
CA GLY A 374 -28.24 18.25 -3.31
C GLY A 374 -26.80 18.76 -3.19
N ILE A 375 -25.86 18.13 -3.88
CA ILE A 375 -24.51 18.64 -4.05
C ILE A 375 -24.46 19.40 -5.39
N PRO A 376 -24.13 20.71 -5.39
CA PRO A 376 -24.10 21.50 -6.62
C PRO A 376 -23.08 20.97 -7.61
N ILE A 377 -23.47 20.90 -8.88
CA ILE A 377 -22.57 20.58 -10.00
C ILE A 377 -22.13 21.90 -10.62
N LEU A 378 -20.84 22.18 -10.63
CA LEU A 378 -20.27 23.38 -11.26
C LEU A 378 -20.31 23.25 -12.78
N LYS A 379 -20.51 24.37 -13.48
CA LYS A 379 -20.40 24.39 -14.94
C LYS A 379 -18.96 24.08 -15.37
N TYR A 380 -18.79 23.14 -16.28
CA TYR A 380 -17.48 22.73 -16.78
C TYR A 380 -16.66 23.93 -17.28
N ASP A 381 -17.22 24.73 -18.18
CA ASP A 381 -16.54 25.89 -18.76
C ASP A 381 -16.17 26.97 -17.73
N ALA A 382 -16.86 27.00 -16.61
CA ALA A 382 -16.57 27.95 -15.53
C ALA A 382 -15.39 27.53 -14.65
N THR A 383 -14.98 26.27 -14.70
CA THR A 383 -13.93 25.72 -13.84
C THR A 383 -12.66 25.33 -14.60
N ILE A 384 -12.75 25.11 -15.92
CA ILE A 384 -11.64 24.61 -16.70
C ILE A 384 -10.58 25.70 -16.95
N ALA A 385 -9.30 25.39 -16.72
CA ALA A 385 -8.16 26.21 -17.14
C ALA A 385 -7.82 25.95 -18.61
N GLY A 386 -7.91 24.69 -19.02
CA GLY A 386 -7.66 24.22 -20.36
C GLY A 386 -7.73 22.70 -20.43
N GLU A 387 -7.41 22.16 -21.57
CA GLU A 387 -7.37 20.73 -21.83
C GLU A 387 -6.04 20.37 -22.50
N VAL A 388 -5.44 19.27 -22.09
CA VAL A 388 -4.32 18.67 -22.83
C VAL A 388 -4.92 17.88 -23.99
N PRO A 389 -4.70 18.30 -25.24
CA PRO A 389 -5.26 17.62 -26.39
C PRO A 389 -4.48 16.35 -26.71
N GLU A 390 -5.19 15.34 -27.19
CA GLU A 390 -4.60 14.09 -27.71
C GLU A 390 -3.51 13.45 -26.81
N PRO A 391 -3.76 13.31 -25.49
CA PRO A 391 -2.78 12.67 -24.61
C PRO A 391 -2.62 11.17 -24.93
N GLY A 392 -3.49 10.60 -25.76
CA GLY A 392 -3.67 9.18 -26.01
C GLY A 392 -5.01 8.69 -25.46
N LEU A 393 -5.31 7.41 -25.60
CA LEU A 393 -6.57 6.84 -25.13
C LEU A 393 -6.42 6.33 -23.69
N GLY A 394 -7.23 6.87 -22.80
CA GLY A 394 -7.32 6.47 -21.41
C GLY A 394 -6.30 7.14 -20.48
N PRO A 395 -6.22 8.49 -20.45
CA PRO A 395 -5.44 9.18 -19.44
C PRO A 395 -5.96 8.83 -18.04
N LEU A 396 -5.04 8.47 -17.13
CA LEU A 396 -5.38 7.86 -15.85
C LEU A 396 -4.91 8.71 -14.67
N HIS A 397 -3.61 8.78 -14.42
CA HIS A 397 -3.00 9.39 -13.24
C HIS A 397 -1.87 10.33 -13.67
N THR A 398 -1.76 11.47 -13.00
CA THR A 398 -0.76 12.51 -13.31
C THR A 398 0.09 12.82 -12.10
N GLU A 399 1.40 12.90 -12.29
CA GLU A 399 2.33 13.47 -11.32
C GLU A 399 3.19 14.57 -11.95
N PHE A 400 3.88 15.35 -11.12
CA PHE A 400 4.55 16.58 -11.53
C PHE A 400 6.03 16.57 -11.17
N ASP A 401 6.85 17.20 -12.02
CA ASP A 401 8.32 17.27 -11.80
C ASP A 401 8.78 18.52 -11.01
N GLY A 402 7.87 19.43 -10.72
CA GLY A 402 8.20 20.73 -10.11
C GLY A 402 8.92 21.70 -11.03
N LYS A 403 9.09 21.37 -12.32
CA LYS A 403 9.77 22.19 -13.33
C LYS A 403 8.81 22.73 -14.40
N GLY A 404 7.50 22.56 -14.17
CA GLY A 404 6.45 23.05 -15.07
C GLY A 404 5.89 22.00 -16.03
N TYR A 405 6.13 20.72 -15.75
CA TYR A 405 5.58 19.63 -16.55
C TYR A 405 4.76 18.67 -15.70
N GLY A 406 3.64 18.21 -16.28
CA GLY A 406 2.88 17.06 -15.81
C GLY A 406 3.22 15.82 -16.63
N TYR A 407 3.17 14.67 -15.98
CA TYR A 407 3.38 13.35 -16.58
C TYR A 407 2.14 12.51 -16.32
N THR A 408 1.51 12.07 -17.38
CA THR A 408 0.24 11.31 -17.27
C THR A 408 0.43 9.91 -17.82
N SER A 409 0.01 8.90 -17.05
CA SER A 409 -0.10 7.54 -17.54
C SER A 409 -1.32 7.40 -18.44
N VAL A 410 -1.15 6.76 -19.60
CA VAL A 410 -2.21 6.56 -20.58
C VAL A 410 -2.47 5.06 -20.72
N PHE A 411 -3.47 4.58 -20.00
CA PHE A 411 -3.70 3.17 -19.73
C PHE A 411 -3.89 2.31 -20.98
N ILE A 412 -4.78 2.70 -21.89
CA ILE A 412 -5.10 1.90 -23.08
C ILE A 412 -3.97 2.04 -24.12
N SER A 413 -3.45 3.25 -24.31
CA SER A 413 -2.31 3.48 -25.21
C SER A 413 -1.00 2.89 -24.70
N SER A 414 -0.91 2.53 -23.41
CA SER A 414 0.30 1.97 -22.78
C SER A 414 1.52 2.89 -22.94
N GLU A 415 1.39 4.13 -22.54
CA GLU A 415 2.45 5.14 -22.64
C GLU A 415 2.42 6.13 -21.47
N ILE A 416 3.53 6.82 -21.24
CA ILE A 416 3.60 8.03 -20.44
C ILE A 416 3.65 9.21 -21.37
N VAL A 417 2.85 10.25 -21.07
CA VAL A 417 2.82 11.50 -21.81
C VAL A 417 3.30 12.63 -20.91
N LYS A 418 4.34 13.34 -21.35
CA LYS A 418 4.83 14.57 -20.73
C LYS A 418 4.16 15.76 -21.40
N TRP A 419 3.63 16.67 -20.61
CA TRP A 419 2.94 17.87 -21.11
C TRP A 419 3.26 19.11 -20.26
N SER A 420 3.12 20.29 -20.86
CA SER A 420 3.49 21.57 -20.25
C SER A 420 2.32 22.14 -19.45
N LEU A 421 2.56 22.54 -18.20
CA LEU A 421 1.59 23.27 -17.37
C LEU A 421 1.35 24.70 -17.85
N LYS A 422 2.22 25.25 -18.71
CA LYS A 422 2.10 26.63 -19.19
C LYS A 422 1.02 26.77 -20.27
N ASP A 423 0.93 25.81 -21.18
CA ASP A 423 0.07 25.90 -22.37
C ASP A 423 -0.70 24.60 -22.66
N PHE A 424 -0.63 23.62 -21.74
CA PHE A 424 -1.32 22.32 -21.78
C PHE A 424 -1.02 21.50 -23.04
N LYS A 425 0.17 21.64 -23.61
CA LYS A 425 0.58 20.90 -24.80
C LYS A 425 1.42 19.68 -24.45
N VAL A 426 1.19 18.59 -25.17
CA VAL A 426 2.06 17.42 -25.14
C VAL A 426 3.42 17.80 -25.72
N VAL A 427 4.49 17.49 -24.98
CA VAL A 427 5.88 17.77 -25.36
C VAL A 427 6.70 16.51 -25.62
N ASP A 428 6.32 15.38 -25.02
CA ASP A 428 6.98 14.11 -25.24
C ASP A 428 6.06 12.92 -24.90
N ARG A 429 6.35 11.74 -25.45
CA ARG A 429 5.68 10.46 -25.13
C ARG A 429 6.69 9.34 -25.16
N ILE A 430 6.49 8.34 -24.31
CA ILE A 430 7.30 7.14 -24.30
C ILE A 430 6.41 5.91 -24.05
N PRO A 431 6.58 4.84 -24.83
CA PRO A 431 5.83 3.62 -24.60
C PRO A 431 6.25 2.95 -23.29
N THR A 432 5.28 2.28 -22.68
CA THR A 432 5.46 1.43 -21.50
C THR A 432 5.05 -0.01 -21.84
N TYR A 433 5.20 -0.90 -20.87
CA TYR A 433 4.60 -2.21 -20.98
C TYR A 433 3.08 -2.14 -20.79
N TYR A 434 2.42 -3.29 -20.94
CA TYR A 434 0.97 -3.38 -21.03
C TYR A 434 0.25 -2.65 -19.91
N SER A 435 -0.70 -1.82 -20.33
CA SER A 435 -1.69 -1.17 -19.47
C SER A 435 -1.04 -0.59 -18.22
N ILE A 436 -0.18 0.40 -18.43
CA ILE A 436 0.36 1.19 -17.34
C ILE A 436 -0.80 1.66 -16.45
N GLY A 437 -0.74 1.33 -15.16
CA GLY A 437 -1.67 1.85 -14.19
C GLY A 437 -1.24 3.24 -13.72
N HIS A 438 -0.87 3.32 -12.47
CA HIS A 438 -0.26 4.55 -11.94
C HIS A 438 1.15 4.74 -12.46
N LEU A 439 1.60 5.97 -12.39
CA LEU A 439 3.00 6.34 -12.44
C LEU A 439 3.40 7.00 -11.11
N MET A 440 4.69 7.14 -10.88
CA MET A 440 5.21 7.80 -9.69
C MET A 440 6.45 8.62 -10.06
N ILE A 441 6.49 9.86 -9.59
CA ILE A 441 7.68 10.72 -9.56
C ILE A 441 8.07 10.89 -8.09
N PRO A 442 9.34 10.79 -7.68
CA PRO A 442 9.69 11.07 -6.29
C PRO A 442 9.14 12.41 -5.80
N GLY A 443 8.20 12.35 -4.86
CA GLY A 443 7.45 13.50 -4.36
C GLY A 443 6.57 14.21 -5.39
N GLY A 444 6.23 13.58 -6.51
CA GLY A 444 5.50 14.20 -7.63
C GLY A 444 4.10 14.70 -7.32
N ASP A 445 3.50 14.20 -6.26
CA ASP A 445 2.21 14.63 -5.72
C ASP A 445 2.34 15.60 -4.54
N SER A 446 3.55 16.07 -4.22
CA SER A 446 3.85 16.99 -3.13
C SER A 446 3.94 18.45 -3.58
N ALA A 447 4.05 19.36 -2.61
CA ALA A 447 4.28 20.78 -2.88
C ALA A 447 5.68 21.06 -3.45
N LYS A 448 6.63 20.15 -3.26
CA LYS A 448 8.01 20.26 -3.74
C LYS A 448 8.48 18.92 -4.31
N PRO A 449 8.14 18.60 -5.56
CA PRO A 449 8.63 17.40 -6.22
C PRO A 449 10.15 17.33 -6.30
N PHE A 450 10.70 16.13 -6.18
CA PHE A 450 12.14 15.90 -6.28
C PHE A 450 12.59 15.58 -7.71
N GLY A 451 11.69 15.32 -8.59
CA GLY A 451 11.71 15.01 -10.01
C GLY A 451 13.03 14.85 -10.75
N LYS A 452 13.53 13.61 -10.82
CA LYS A 452 14.59 13.17 -11.74
C LYS A 452 14.14 11.99 -12.58
N TYR A 453 13.19 11.25 -12.06
CA TYR A 453 12.70 9.98 -12.60
C TYR A 453 11.19 9.98 -12.60
N VAL A 454 10.63 9.26 -13.57
CA VAL A 454 9.26 8.77 -13.51
C VAL A 454 9.30 7.24 -13.56
N VAL A 455 8.50 6.60 -12.75
CA VAL A 455 8.35 5.14 -12.71
C VAL A 455 6.97 4.78 -13.25
N ALA A 456 6.92 3.97 -14.29
CA ALA A 456 5.70 3.33 -14.77
C ALA A 456 5.43 2.07 -13.96
N LEU A 457 4.21 1.90 -13.46
CA LEU A 457 3.77 0.72 -12.75
C LEU A 457 2.90 -0.14 -13.68
N ASN A 458 3.47 -1.23 -14.18
CA ASN A 458 2.85 -2.07 -15.21
C ASN A 458 1.99 -3.15 -14.54
N LYS A 459 0.67 -2.95 -14.55
CA LYS A 459 -0.30 -3.81 -13.84
C LYS A 459 -0.57 -5.13 -14.55
N ILE A 460 -0.56 -5.13 -15.88
CA ILE A 460 -0.91 -6.29 -16.69
C ILE A 460 0.34 -6.85 -17.32
N THR A 461 0.56 -8.15 -17.11
CA THR A 461 1.56 -8.92 -17.84
C THR A 461 0.87 -9.87 -18.80
N LYS A 462 1.41 -9.98 -19.99
CA LYS A 462 0.82 -10.79 -21.07
C LYS A 462 0.69 -12.26 -20.67
N ASP A 463 1.72 -12.79 -20.02
CA ASP A 463 1.83 -14.22 -19.73
C ASP A 463 1.84 -14.51 -18.21
N ARG A 464 1.07 -13.73 -17.45
CA ARG A 464 0.99 -13.81 -15.98
C ARG A 464 0.82 -15.23 -15.44
N TYR A 465 0.05 -16.05 -16.11
CA TYR A 465 -0.31 -17.40 -15.65
C TYR A 465 0.48 -18.51 -16.34
N LEU A 466 1.43 -18.16 -17.20
CA LEU A 466 2.29 -19.12 -17.83
C LEU A 466 3.51 -19.42 -16.96
N PRO A 467 4.00 -20.67 -16.90
CA PRO A 467 5.12 -21.05 -16.04
C PRO A 467 6.49 -20.62 -16.60
N THR A 468 6.51 -19.82 -17.64
CA THR A 468 7.73 -19.40 -18.36
C THR A 468 7.66 -17.91 -18.67
N GLY A 469 8.78 -17.28 -18.92
CA GLY A 469 8.89 -15.91 -19.37
C GLY A 469 8.96 -14.91 -18.22
N PRO A 470 10.04 -14.87 -17.41
CA PRO A 470 10.21 -13.92 -16.33
C PRO A 470 10.20 -12.46 -16.79
N GLU A 471 10.57 -12.19 -18.01
CA GLU A 471 10.53 -10.87 -18.62
C GLU A 471 9.12 -10.33 -18.86
N LEU A 472 8.10 -11.17 -18.70
CA LEU A 472 6.69 -10.81 -18.84
C LEU A 472 5.95 -10.76 -17.49
N THR A 473 6.66 -10.84 -16.39
CA THR A 473 6.09 -10.64 -15.05
C THR A 473 5.74 -9.16 -14.84
N GLN A 474 4.94 -8.90 -13.82
CA GLN A 474 4.65 -7.53 -13.42
C GLN A 474 5.95 -6.79 -13.10
N SER A 475 6.05 -5.56 -13.57
CA SER A 475 7.30 -4.81 -13.49
C SER A 475 7.07 -3.32 -13.26
N ALA A 476 8.13 -2.64 -12.86
CA ALA A 476 8.24 -1.20 -12.86
C ALA A 476 9.32 -0.78 -13.84
N GLN A 477 9.05 0.26 -14.62
CA GLN A 477 9.99 0.83 -15.58
C GLN A 477 10.41 2.21 -15.13
N LEU A 478 11.70 2.41 -14.93
CA LEU A 478 12.31 3.69 -14.53
C LEU A 478 12.75 4.49 -15.76
N TYR A 479 12.28 5.72 -15.86
CA TYR A 479 12.65 6.65 -16.92
C TYR A 479 13.31 7.90 -16.33
N ALA A 480 14.38 8.36 -16.97
CA ALA A 480 14.95 9.69 -16.71
C ALA A 480 14.06 10.77 -17.32
N ILE A 481 13.87 11.85 -16.56
CA ILE A 481 13.09 13.04 -16.95
C ILE A 481 13.87 14.35 -16.79
N ASP A 482 15.17 14.24 -16.64
CA ASP A 482 16.09 15.38 -16.50
C ASP A 482 16.38 16.09 -17.83
N GLY A 483 16.04 15.51 -18.97
CA GLY A 483 16.17 16.04 -20.32
C GLY A 483 14.84 16.52 -20.93
N GLU A 484 14.94 16.99 -22.19
CA GLU A 484 13.75 17.34 -22.99
C GLU A 484 12.84 16.12 -23.21
N LYS A 485 13.46 14.97 -23.50
CA LYS A 485 12.81 13.69 -23.75
C LYS A 485 13.00 12.73 -22.60
N MET A 486 11.95 11.97 -22.29
CA MET A 486 12.02 10.84 -21.39
C MET A 486 12.87 9.72 -21.98
N ARG A 487 13.59 9.00 -21.13
CA ARG A 487 14.44 7.89 -21.55
C ARG A 487 14.35 6.73 -20.57
N LEU A 488 14.03 5.52 -21.07
CA LEU A 488 14.05 4.30 -20.26
C LEU A 488 15.47 4.02 -19.77
N LEU A 489 15.60 3.83 -18.46
CA LEU A 489 16.87 3.49 -17.80
C LEU A 489 16.89 2.03 -17.35
N LEU A 490 15.79 1.54 -16.78
CA LEU A 490 15.72 0.25 -16.12
C LEU A 490 14.29 -0.30 -16.20
N ASP A 491 14.19 -1.61 -16.35
CA ASP A 491 13.01 -2.40 -16.11
C ASP A 491 13.33 -3.42 -15.02
N PHE A 492 12.49 -3.51 -13.99
CA PHE A 492 12.73 -4.43 -12.88
C PHE A 492 11.42 -5.08 -12.40
N PRO A 493 11.49 -6.37 -12.01
CA PRO A 493 10.32 -7.10 -11.55
C PRO A 493 9.81 -6.54 -10.23
N THR A 494 8.49 -6.61 -10.03
CA THR A 494 7.84 -6.24 -8.78
C THR A 494 7.28 -7.45 -8.07
N VAL A 495 7.16 -7.36 -6.75
CA VAL A 495 6.51 -8.37 -5.93
C VAL A 495 5.03 -8.03 -5.83
N GLY A 496 4.20 -8.90 -6.40
CA GLY A 496 2.77 -8.66 -6.52
C GLY A 496 2.43 -7.62 -7.60
N GLU A 497 1.20 -7.17 -7.62
CA GLU A 497 0.74 -6.15 -8.55
C GLU A 497 1.22 -4.76 -8.11
N PRO A 498 2.04 -4.07 -8.90
CA PRO A 498 2.49 -2.72 -8.56
C PRO A 498 1.36 -1.72 -8.82
N HIS A 499 0.40 -1.63 -7.89
CA HIS A 499 -0.79 -0.82 -8.10
C HIS A 499 -0.46 0.67 -8.05
N TYR A 500 0.14 1.13 -6.96
CA TYR A 500 0.64 2.49 -6.77
C TYR A 500 1.92 2.49 -5.96
N ALA A 501 2.67 3.57 -6.04
CA ALA A 501 3.89 3.74 -5.27
C ALA A 501 4.10 5.20 -4.85
N GLN A 502 4.89 5.37 -3.80
CA GLN A 502 5.39 6.68 -3.34
C GLN A 502 6.89 6.57 -3.17
N ALA A 503 7.64 7.61 -3.51
CA ALA A 503 9.08 7.62 -3.28
C ALA A 503 9.53 8.89 -2.56
N ILE A 504 10.47 8.73 -1.64
CA ILE A 504 11.05 9.81 -0.84
C ILE A 504 12.57 9.73 -0.87
N PRO A 505 13.28 10.84 -0.64
CA PRO A 505 14.72 10.80 -0.48
C PRO A 505 15.14 9.82 0.61
N ALA A 506 16.09 8.94 0.33
CA ALA A 506 16.61 7.97 1.30
C ALA A 506 17.15 8.66 2.56
N SER A 507 17.70 9.87 2.44
CA SER A 507 18.19 10.67 3.54
C SER A 507 17.14 11.03 4.61
N LEU A 508 15.84 10.96 4.27
CA LEU A 508 14.79 11.23 5.25
C LEU A 508 14.64 10.10 6.29
N ILE A 509 15.05 8.88 5.96
CA ILE A 509 14.79 7.70 6.79
C ILE A 509 16.03 6.89 7.14
N VAL A 510 17.07 6.87 6.29
CA VAL A 510 18.23 5.98 6.44
C VAL A 510 18.91 6.06 7.79
N ASP A 511 19.18 7.27 8.27
CA ASP A 511 19.90 7.48 9.54
C ASP A 511 18.96 7.39 10.76
N LYS A 512 17.65 7.26 10.52
CA LYS A 512 16.61 7.13 11.55
C LYS A 512 16.15 5.70 11.75
N GLN A 513 16.55 4.77 10.86
CA GLN A 513 16.13 3.39 10.94
C GLN A 513 16.65 2.71 12.19
N LYS A 514 15.75 2.09 12.92
CA LYS A 514 16.04 1.35 14.12
C LYS A 514 16.45 -0.08 13.76
N LYS A 515 17.71 -0.41 13.94
CA LYS A 515 18.25 -1.76 13.63
C LYS A 515 18.08 -2.73 14.77
N PHE A 516 18.09 -2.22 15.99
CA PHE A 516 17.79 -3.00 17.19
C PHE A 516 17.15 -2.09 18.24
N PHE A 517 16.50 -2.70 19.21
CA PHE A 517 15.91 -2.01 20.36
C PHE A 517 16.77 -2.25 21.58
N ALA A 518 17.08 -1.19 22.33
CA ALA A 518 17.80 -1.37 23.58
C ALA A 518 16.94 -2.19 24.56
N LEU A 519 17.50 -3.26 25.11
CA LEU A 519 16.79 -4.14 26.06
C LEU A 519 16.27 -3.36 27.28
N ALA A 520 17.00 -2.33 27.70
CA ALA A 520 16.58 -1.43 28.77
C ALA A 520 15.30 -0.63 28.45
N GLU A 521 15.05 -0.35 27.17
CA GLU A 521 13.85 0.37 26.70
C GLU A 521 12.63 -0.54 26.54
N ASN A 522 12.81 -1.85 26.56
CA ASN A 522 11.71 -2.79 26.43
C ASN A 522 10.75 -2.62 27.62
N ARG A 523 9.51 -2.25 27.32
CA ARG A 523 8.42 -2.04 28.28
C ARG A 523 7.35 -3.13 28.20
N ASP A 524 7.57 -4.17 27.40
CA ASP A 524 6.65 -5.31 27.38
C ASP A 524 6.56 -5.93 28.77
N PRO A 525 5.36 -6.10 29.34
CA PRO A 525 5.18 -6.66 30.69
C PRO A 525 5.64 -8.11 30.80
N MET A 526 5.78 -8.80 29.66
CA MET A 526 6.24 -10.19 29.58
C MET A 526 7.74 -10.31 29.27
N ALA A 527 8.46 -9.19 29.18
CA ALA A 527 9.88 -9.20 28.86
C ALA A 527 10.72 -9.93 29.94
N THR A 528 11.61 -10.78 29.45
CA THR A 528 12.62 -11.48 30.25
C THR A 528 13.99 -10.91 29.90
N LYS A 529 14.59 -10.12 30.78
CA LYS A 529 15.78 -9.31 30.47
C LYS A 529 17.11 -10.02 30.76
N SER A 530 17.05 -11.23 31.26
CA SER A 530 18.21 -12.06 31.59
C SER A 530 17.81 -13.52 31.52
N GLU A 531 18.70 -14.38 31.07
CA GLU A 531 18.47 -15.83 31.07
C GLU A 531 18.18 -16.38 32.48
N LYS A 532 18.71 -15.75 33.54
CA LYS A 532 18.44 -16.11 34.92
C LYS A 532 17.01 -15.86 35.38
N GLU A 533 16.27 -15.03 34.63
CA GLU A 533 14.85 -14.71 34.87
C GLU A 533 13.92 -15.66 34.11
N ALA A 534 14.47 -16.45 33.19
CA ALA A 534 13.70 -17.41 32.41
C ALA A 534 12.98 -18.41 33.33
N LYS A 535 11.70 -18.64 33.08
CA LYS A 535 10.85 -19.49 33.92
C LYS A 535 9.62 -19.97 33.17
N VAL A 536 9.01 -21.03 33.70
CA VAL A 536 7.72 -21.51 33.24
C VAL A 536 6.73 -21.50 34.42
N VAL A 537 5.56 -20.90 34.17
CA VAL A 537 4.54 -20.72 35.22
C VAL A 537 3.19 -21.24 34.72
N ARG A 538 2.54 -22.09 35.52
CA ARG A 538 1.17 -22.55 35.25
C ARG A 538 0.16 -21.72 36.03
N LYS A 539 -0.91 -21.28 35.34
CA LYS A 539 -2.08 -20.62 35.93
C LYS A 539 -3.34 -21.34 35.42
N GLY A 540 -3.80 -22.32 36.16
CA GLY A 540 -4.89 -23.18 35.71
C GLY A 540 -4.50 -23.98 34.45
N SER A 541 -5.22 -23.80 33.35
CA SER A 541 -4.90 -24.37 32.04
C SER A 541 -3.97 -23.49 31.18
N GLU A 542 -3.53 -22.36 31.67
CA GLU A 542 -2.54 -21.53 31.00
C GLU A 542 -1.13 -21.86 31.45
N VAL A 543 -0.21 -21.97 30.51
CA VAL A 543 1.21 -22.16 30.74
C VAL A 543 1.97 -21.00 30.12
N HIS A 544 2.58 -20.17 30.94
CA HIS A 544 3.40 -19.04 30.50
C HIS A 544 4.87 -19.41 30.53
N VAL A 545 5.52 -19.38 29.38
CA VAL A 545 6.94 -19.62 29.18
C VAL A 545 7.61 -18.27 28.96
N TYR A 546 8.27 -17.78 30.01
CA TYR A 546 9.10 -16.57 29.93
C TYR A 546 10.49 -17.03 29.49
N MET A 547 10.79 -16.79 28.20
CA MET A 547 12.00 -17.32 27.60
C MET A 547 12.84 -16.25 26.92
N THR A 548 14.09 -16.54 26.74
CA THR A 548 15.07 -15.69 26.09
C THR A 548 15.67 -16.39 24.88
N SER A 549 16.11 -15.61 23.92
CA SER A 549 16.96 -16.03 22.80
C SER A 549 18.25 -15.20 22.79
N ILE A 550 19.35 -15.87 22.57
CA ILE A 550 20.66 -15.29 22.30
C ILE A 550 21.45 -16.30 21.47
N ARG A 551 22.39 -15.89 20.66
CA ARG A 551 23.24 -16.80 19.91
C ARG A 551 23.99 -17.76 20.84
N SER A 552 23.76 -19.07 20.81
CA SER A 552 22.99 -19.88 19.85
C SER A 552 21.98 -20.77 20.58
N HIS A 553 21.24 -20.27 21.53
CA HIS A 553 20.31 -21.07 22.32
C HIS A 553 19.09 -20.29 22.80
N PHE A 554 18.07 -21.05 23.21
CA PHE A 554 16.94 -20.57 23.99
C PHE A 554 17.10 -20.90 25.46
N SER A 555 16.50 -20.08 26.30
CA SER A 555 16.42 -20.41 27.74
C SER A 555 14.99 -20.08 28.25
N PRO A 556 14.24 -21.08 28.76
CA PRO A 556 14.57 -22.51 28.85
C PRO A 556 14.53 -23.21 27.48
N ASP A 557 15.25 -24.29 27.31
CA ASP A 557 15.31 -25.11 26.09
C ASP A 557 14.55 -26.44 26.18
N ASN A 558 14.23 -26.93 27.39
CA ASN A 558 13.45 -28.15 27.60
C ASN A 558 12.35 -27.91 28.64
N ILE A 559 11.12 -28.25 28.29
CA ILE A 559 9.94 -28.00 29.10
C ILE A 559 9.12 -29.29 29.21
N GLU A 560 8.80 -29.72 30.42
CA GLU A 560 7.92 -30.85 30.71
C GLU A 560 6.70 -30.41 31.53
N GLY A 561 5.64 -31.19 31.50
CA GLY A 561 4.46 -31.00 32.31
C GLY A 561 3.35 -30.15 31.62
N VAL A 562 3.55 -29.75 30.37
CA VAL A 562 2.49 -29.24 29.52
C VAL A 562 1.52 -30.39 29.23
N GLN A 563 0.21 -30.11 29.17
CA GLN A 563 -0.84 -31.10 28.94
C GLN A 563 -1.68 -30.76 27.72
N VAL A 564 -2.27 -31.80 27.12
CA VAL A 564 -3.28 -31.60 26.07
C VAL A 564 -4.42 -30.72 26.59
N GLY A 565 -4.75 -29.67 25.86
CA GLY A 565 -5.79 -28.69 26.22
C GLY A 565 -5.29 -27.51 27.04
N ASP A 566 -4.00 -27.45 27.34
CA ASP A 566 -3.39 -26.21 27.85
C ASP A 566 -3.33 -25.15 26.77
N THR A 567 -3.34 -23.90 27.20
CA THR A 567 -2.95 -22.76 26.36
C THR A 567 -1.54 -22.31 26.78
N VAL A 568 -0.59 -22.49 25.88
CA VAL A 568 0.82 -22.18 26.12
C VAL A 568 1.18 -20.85 25.50
N TYR A 569 1.65 -19.91 26.31
CA TYR A 569 2.12 -18.60 25.91
C TYR A 569 3.64 -18.58 25.93
N PHE A 570 4.29 -18.51 24.78
CA PHE A 570 5.74 -18.31 24.68
C PHE A 570 6.03 -16.82 24.59
N HIS A 571 6.53 -16.23 25.67
CA HIS A 571 6.96 -14.85 25.75
C HIS A 571 8.47 -14.81 25.47
N LEU A 572 8.84 -14.72 24.19
CA LEU A 572 10.23 -14.73 23.77
C LEU A 572 10.82 -13.32 23.75
N THR A 573 11.90 -13.13 24.51
CA THR A 573 12.71 -11.90 24.49
C THR A 573 14.05 -12.16 23.83
N ASN A 574 14.40 -11.41 22.81
CA ASN A 574 15.70 -11.46 22.17
C ASN A 574 16.70 -10.59 22.97
N LEU A 575 17.73 -11.22 23.57
CA LEU A 575 18.73 -10.54 24.39
C LEU A 575 19.90 -9.94 23.59
N GLU A 576 19.93 -10.13 22.26
CA GLU A 576 20.98 -9.53 21.43
C GLU A 576 20.99 -8.01 21.56
N GLN A 577 22.19 -7.45 21.68
CA GLN A 577 22.38 -6.00 21.77
C GLN A 577 23.45 -5.50 20.80
N ASP A 578 23.99 -6.38 19.98
CA ASP A 578 24.93 -6.06 18.92
C ASP A 578 24.26 -6.28 17.56
N TRP A 579 24.06 -5.20 16.84
CA TRP A 579 23.46 -5.19 15.50
C TRP A 579 22.08 -5.88 15.41
N ASP A 580 21.64 -6.10 14.19
CA ASP A 580 20.38 -6.70 13.84
C ASP A 580 20.48 -8.23 13.73
N VAL A 581 20.65 -8.93 14.86
CA VAL A 581 20.56 -10.39 14.91
C VAL A 581 19.18 -10.81 15.40
N PRO A 582 18.22 -11.02 14.50
CA PRO A 582 16.91 -11.53 14.88
C PRO A 582 16.99 -13.01 15.26
N HIS A 583 15.99 -13.47 16.00
CA HIS A 583 15.77 -14.88 16.23
C HIS A 583 14.35 -15.24 15.84
N GLY A 584 14.22 -16.26 15.00
CA GLY A 584 12.95 -16.88 14.72
C GLY A 584 12.57 -17.90 15.79
N PHE A 585 11.32 -18.32 15.83
CA PHE A 585 10.84 -19.36 16.72
C PHE A 585 9.68 -20.12 16.09
N ALA A 586 9.79 -21.42 15.99
CA ALA A 586 8.72 -22.31 15.54
C ALA A 586 8.70 -23.61 16.34
N ILE A 587 7.49 -24.19 16.49
CA ILE A 587 7.28 -25.50 17.12
C ILE A 587 6.87 -26.50 16.06
N THR A 588 7.60 -27.58 15.91
CA THR A 588 7.33 -28.61 14.89
C THR A 588 5.95 -29.24 15.09
N GLY A 589 5.16 -29.25 14.01
CA GLY A 589 3.82 -29.85 14.00
C GLY A 589 2.74 -29.00 14.68
N ALA A 590 3.07 -27.83 15.21
CA ALA A 590 2.08 -26.87 15.68
C ALA A 590 1.54 -26.03 14.52
N ARG A 591 0.28 -25.65 14.62
CA ARG A 591 -0.30 -24.70 13.70
C ARG A 591 0.09 -23.30 14.11
N ASN A 592 0.43 -22.46 13.13
CA ASN A 592 0.58 -21.04 13.38
C ASN A 592 1.63 -20.72 14.47
N SER A 593 2.74 -21.45 14.44
CA SER A 593 3.76 -21.42 15.47
C SER A 593 5.06 -20.82 14.97
N GLU A 594 4.99 -19.60 14.48
CA GLU A 594 6.17 -18.87 14.08
C GLU A 594 6.13 -17.44 14.57
N LEU A 595 7.27 -16.92 14.93
CA LEU A 595 7.50 -15.50 15.14
C LEU A 595 8.94 -15.13 14.86
N LEU A 596 9.15 -13.86 14.53
CA LEU A 596 10.46 -13.23 14.43
C LEU A 596 10.57 -12.18 15.53
N VAL A 597 11.67 -12.23 16.29
CA VAL A 597 11.91 -11.30 17.39
C VAL A 597 13.22 -10.55 17.15
N MET A 598 13.10 -9.25 16.95
CA MET A 598 14.25 -8.37 16.75
C MET A 598 15.02 -8.16 18.07
N PRO A 599 16.30 -7.81 18.02
CA PRO A 599 17.10 -7.54 19.21
C PRO A 599 16.41 -6.62 20.20
N GLY A 600 16.38 -7.00 21.48
CA GLY A 600 15.78 -6.23 22.57
C GLY A 600 14.24 -6.25 22.62
N GLN A 601 13.57 -6.86 21.64
CA GLN A 601 12.11 -7.00 21.62
C GLN A 601 11.62 -8.23 22.38
N THR A 602 10.34 -8.20 22.76
CA THR A 602 9.58 -9.36 23.26
C THR A 602 8.38 -9.58 22.35
N ARG A 603 8.12 -10.83 21.98
CA ARG A 603 6.95 -11.26 21.24
C ARG A 603 6.32 -12.47 21.88
N THR A 604 5.00 -12.58 21.82
CA THR A 604 4.26 -13.70 22.40
C THR A 604 3.62 -14.53 21.30
N LEU A 605 3.89 -15.85 21.33
CA LEU A 605 3.20 -16.85 20.53
C LEU A 605 2.28 -17.67 21.43
N VAL A 606 1.05 -17.91 20.98
CA VAL A 606 0.09 -18.78 21.67
C VAL A 606 -0.02 -20.09 20.93
N TRP A 607 0.12 -21.19 21.68
CA TRP A 607 0.01 -22.54 21.18
C TRP A 607 -0.91 -23.40 22.05
N GLN A 608 -1.77 -24.17 21.40
CA GLN A 608 -2.64 -25.13 22.07
C GLN A 608 -2.31 -26.55 21.59
N PRO A 609 -1.60 -27.36 22.37
CA PRO A 609 -1.31 -28.72 21.99
C PRO A 609 -2.57 -29.58 21.96
N GLU A 610 -2.84 -30.21 20.81
CA GLU A 610 -4.01 -31.06 20.57
C GLU A 610 -3.73 -32.54 20.86
N ARG A 611 -2.46 -32.91 21.04
CA ARG A 611 -2.06 -34.32 21.23
C ARG A 611 -0.81 -34.45 22.12
N VAL A 612 -0.68 -35.62 22.70
CA VAL A 612 0.50 -36.05 23.47
C VAL A 612 1.71 -36.20 22.55
N GLY A 613 2.88 -35.88 23.03
CA GLY A 613 4.13 -36.05 22.29
C GLY A 613 5.25 -35.15 22.75
N VAL A 614 6.38 -35.27 22.06
CA VAL A 614 7.53 -34.38 22.20
C VAL A 614 7.55 -33.48 20.98
N PHE A 615 7.51 -32.20 21.22
CA PHE A 615 7.44 -31.17 20.18
C PHE A 615 8.72 -30.35 20.20
N PRO A 616 9.62 -30.56 19.20
CA PRO A 616 10.80 -29.72 19.05
C PRO A 616 10.38 -28.28 18.68
N PHE A 617 11.10 -27.31 19.21
CA PHE A 617 11.10 -25.93 18.73
C PHE A 617 12.52 -25.52 18.33
N TYR A 618 12.65 -24.55 17.46
CA TYR A 618 13.94 -24.18 16.90
C TYR A 618 13.92 -22.73 16.38
N CYS A 619 15.11 -22.19 16.18
CA CYS A 619 15.26 -20.88 15.52
C CYS A 619 15.04 -21.03 14.02
N THR A 620 14.14 -20.21 13.45
CA THR A 620 13.82 -20.25 12.01
C THR A 620 14.64 -19.27 11.18
N ASP A 621 15.31 -18.32 11.83
CA ASP A 621 16.11 -17.30 11.16
C ASP A 621 17.60 -17.51 11.40
N PHE A 622 18.41 -17.45 10.33
CA PHE A 622 19.84 -17.72 10.40
C PHE A 622 20.57 -16.66 11.22
N CYS A 623 20.91 -16.98 12.46
CA CYS A 623 21.41 -16.04 13.45
C CYS A 623 22.91 -16.18 13.76
N SER A 624 23.53 -17.33 13.49
CA SER A 624 24.93 -17.59 13.81
C SER A 624 25.46 -18.86 13.14
N ALA A 625 26.77 -19.12 13.27
CA ALA A 625 27.38 -20.38 12.82
C ALA A 625 26.79 -21.61 13.51
N LEU A 626 26.25 -21.47 14.72
CA LEU A 626 25.61 -22.54 15.51
C LEU A 626 24.09 -22.45 15.48
N HIS A 627 23.54 -21.85 14.39
CA HIS A 627 22.10 -21.71 14.24
C HIS A 627 21.33 -23.04 14.33
N GLN A 628 21.90 -24.11 13.80
CA GLN A 628 21.28 -25.44 13.79
C GLN A 628 21.20 -26.09 15.19
N GLU A 629 22.00 -25.66 16.12
CA GLU A 629 22.00 -26.12 17.51
C GLU A 629 20.99 -25.34 18.37
N MET A 630 20.43 -24.26 17.85
CA MET A 630 19.46 -23.42 18.56
C MET A 630 18.07 -24.05 18.51
N GLN A 631 17.84 -25.01 19.40
CA GLN A 631 16.60 -25.80 19.50
C GLN A 631 16.28 -26.18 20.94
N GLY A 632 15.06 -26.69 21.13
CA GLY A 632 14.62 -27.21 22.42
C GLY A 632 13.35 -28.07 22.23
N TYR A 633 12.75 -28.49 23.34
CA TYR A 633 11.65 -29.45 23.33
C TYR A 633 10.55 -29.10 24.33
N VAL A 634 9.32 -29.30 23.95
CA VAL A 634 8.16 -29.32 24.86
C VAL A 634 7.58 -30.73 24.87
N ARG A 635 7.56 -31.35 26.04
CA ARG A 635 6.86 -32.61 26.26
C ARG A 635 5.43 -32.35 26.71
N VAL A 636 4.47 -32.79 25.90
CA VAL A 636 3.05 -32.71 26.19
C VAL A 636 2.53 -34.04 26.72
N SER A 637 1.97 -34.03 27.91
CA SER A 637 1.37 -35.19 28.60
C SER A 637 -0.14 -35.24 28.38
N PRO A 638 -0.79 -36.39 28.65
CA PRO A 638 -2.25 -36.46 28.62
C PRO A 638 -2.90 -35.45 29.58
N LYS A 639 -4.10 -35.00 29.25
CA LYS A 639 -4.89 -34.14 30.15
C LYS A 639 -5.12 -34.83 31.49
N GLY A 640 -4.88 -34.10 32.61
CA GLY A 640 -4.99 -34.63 33.96
C GLY A 640 -3.75 -35.40 34.43
N SER A 641 -2.68 -35.42 33.66
CA SER A 641 -1.40 -36.05 34.07
C SER A 641 -0.85 -35.40 35.33
N GLN A 642 -0.18 -36.22 36.16
CA GLN A 642 0.50 -35.78 37.38
C GLN A 642 1.96 -35.35 37.12
N VAL A 643 2.40 -35.29 35.85
CA VAL A 643 3.73 -34.81 35.49
C VAL A 643 3.87 -33.35 35.92
N LYS A 644 4.84 -33.08 36.77
CA LYS A 644 5.13 -31.72 37.25
C LYS A 644 5.68 -30.86 36.14
N LEU A 645 5.34 -29.57 36.20
CA LEU A 645 5.93 -28.59 35.32
C LEU A 645 7.40 -28.38 35.70
N THR A 646 8.31 -28.73 34.80
CA THR A 646 9.76 -28.57 34.95
C THR A 646 10.39 -28.04 33.69
N TRP A 647 11.53 -27.39 33.80
CA TRP A 647 12.29 -26.82 32.69
C TRP A 647 13.77 -26.76 33.01
N ASN A 648 14.62 -26.73 31.99
CA ASN A 648 16.04 -26.49 32.17
C ASN A 648 16.33 -25.02 32.43
N ALA A 649 17.11 -24.74 33.44
CA ALA A 649 17.70 -23.42 33.66
C ALA A 649 19.12 -23.36 33.06
N PRO A 650 19.58 -22.17 32.61
CA PRO A 650 20.94 -22.01 32.07
C PRO A 650 22.00 -22.53 33.01
N GLY A 651 22.93 -23.34 32.49
CA GLY A 651 24.02 -23.90 33.25
C GLY A 651 23.67 -25.10 34.16
N THR A 652 22.44 -25.62 34.10
CA THR A 652 22.08 -26.87 34.77
C THR A 652 22.33 -28.05 33.83
N ALA A 653 23.13 -29.03 34.31
CA ALA A 653 23.30 -30.27 33.57
C ALA A 653 21.98 -31.04 33.51
N ILE A 654 21.65 -31.61 32.34
CA ILE A 654 20.51 -32.52 32.18
C ILE A 654 20.77 -33.73 33.13
N GLY A 655 19.94 -33.88 34.14
CA GLY A 655 19.98 -35.05 35.02
C GLY A 655 20.51 -34.84 36.45
N ALA A 656 20.66 -33.62 36.91
CA ALA A 656 20.91 -33.33 38.30
C ALA A 656 19.58 -33.13 39.06
N ASN A 657 18.86 -34.23 39.32
CA ASN A 657 17.95 -34.44 40.47
C ASN A 657 17.72 -35.93 40.66
#